data_d4a4efe5a4c6c22d09f0058dd8596d32
#
_entry.id   d4a4efe5a4c6c22d09f0058dd8596d32
#
_cell.length_a   1.000
_cell.length_b   1.000
_cell.length_c   1.000
_cell.angle_alpha   90.00
_cell.angle_beta   90.00
_cell.angle_gamma   90.00
#
_symmetry.space_group_name_H-M   'P 1'
#
loop_
_entity.id
_entity.type
_entity.pdbx_description
1 polymer ?
#
loop_
_entity_poly.entity_id
_entity_poly.type
_entity_poly.pdbx_seq_one_letter_code
_entity_poly.pdbx_strand_id
1 'polypeptide(L)'
;MATFRKKIDNRIRVQIDNGVSEQHRTMFVVVGDHGRDQVVILHHMLSKAAVRARPSVLWCYKKELGFSSNRKKRMRQLQKKIKTGTLNIKQDDPFELFVAATNIRYCYYNETHKILGNTYGMCVLQDFEALTPNLLARTVETVEGGGIVVILLRTVNSLKQLYTMTMDVHSRYRTEAHQDVVGRFNERFILSLSSCKTCVVIDDQLNVLPISSHIANIKPVPPKTQEDSLSPREQELIELKESLQDTQPVGVLVDSCKTMDQAKAVLKFIEAISEKTLRSTVALTAARGRGKSAALGLAVAGAVAFGYSNIFITSPSPDNLHTLFEFIFKGFDALQYQEHLDYEIIQSLNPEFSKAVVRVNIFKEHRQTIQYIHPADSVKLGQAELLVIDEAAAIPLPLVKKLLGPYLVFMASTINGYEGTGRSLSLKLIQQLRQQSSESQQSLSAENRSTNTARLNAARSLQEVSLHESIRYAMGDPVEKWLNELLCLDCLNIPRVISGCPLPQTCDLYYVNRDTLFCYHKASEAFLQRLMALYVASHYKNSPNDLQMLSDAPAHHLFCLLPPVPPTQNSLPEVLAVIQVNKLSLPSKTMESNASHNILTCSNVVLSLQFQDPEFGSLSGGRVVRIAVNPDYQGMGYGSRALQQLQLYYEGQFPYMDENAQTANSQITSVTSEAVSLLEEVLHPRKDLPPLLLKLSERRAERLEYLGVSYVLLIVMLGFNDLTGEHSLVMLKELNTVEAPEQGQWLSAFWKDFRRRFLSLLSYQFSSFSPSMALNILQNKSTTKTDASSALSSSELSGQFSPYDLKRLEMYSRNMVDYHLIMDLIPAVARMFFLKQLGDVTLSAAQCALLLGVGLQHKSVDQLEKEIDLPSSQLMGLFNRLIRKVVQFFNRIQEKAIEAEMVVSKDISMEPTVKTLNDDLDEAAKEFQEKHKQDMEKVKEMDLQQYLIRGDDEEWDQVLKKAGQTAVVSIKSDKKRKYEQPRPDKNEGGDTRHGKLKKTKKGGGKEKKKFEKRPL
;
A
#
# COMPACT_ATOMS: atom_id res chain seq x y z
N MET A 1 50.71 12.69 -36.97
CA MET A 1 49.44 11.93 -37.02
C MET A 1 48.34 12.90 -37.40
N ALA A 2 47.73 12.72 -38.57
CA ALA A 2 46.64 13.57 -39.04
C ALA A 2 45.43 13.28 -38.17
N THR A 3 44.99 14.26 -37.37
CA THR A 3 43.72 14.19 -36.63
C THR A 3 42.61 14.22 -37.64
N PHE A 4 42.08 13.05 -37.99
CA PHE A 4 40.84 12.94 -38.75
C PHE A 4 39.74 13.67 -37.93
N ARG A 5 39.32 14.84 -38.43
CA ARG A 5 38.12 15.53 -37.94
C ARG A 5 36.94 14.70 -38.38
N LYS A 6 36.40 13.85 -37.51
CA LYS A 6 35.19 13.09 -37.77
C LYS A 6 34.02 14.07 -37.97
N LYS A 7 33.30 13.96 -39.07
CA LYS A 7 32.15 14.79 -39.39
C LYS A 7 30.96 14.27 -38.56
N ILE A 8 30.55 15.08 -37.61
CA ILE A 8 29.38 14.77 -36.77
C ILE A 8 28.13 14.80 -37.66
N ASP A 9 27.15 13.87 -37.43
CA ASP A 9 25.88 13.84 -38.14
C ASP A 9 25.13 15.16 -37.92
N ASN A 10 24.81 15.85 -39.00
CA ASN A 10 24.14 17.15 -38.94
C ASN A 10 22.74 17.07 -38.30
N ARG A 11 22.08 15.89 -38.33
CA ARG A 11 20.77 15.66 -37.71
C ARG A 11 20.79 15.91 -36.20
N ILE A 12 21.89 15.55 -35.51
CA ILE A 12 22.06 15.79 -34.07
C ILE A 12 22.05 17.30 -33.79
N ARG A 13 22.75 18.08 -34.59
CA ARG A 13 22.79 19.53 -34.44
C ARG A 13 21.42 20.16 -34.71
N VAL A 14 20.81 19.81 -35.83
CA VAL A 14 19.49 20.35 -36.20
C VAL A 14 18.46 20.02 -35.12
N GLN A 15 18.53 18.82 -34.52
CA GLN A 15 17.60 18.43 -33.42
C GLN A 15 17.79 19.33 -32.18
N ILE A 16 19.03 19.65 -31.82
CA ILE A 16 19.32 20.55 -30.69
C ILE A 16 18.85 21.97 -31.00
N ASP A 17 19.16 22.46 -32.19
CA ASP A 17 18.79 23.81 -32.63
C ASP A 17 17.26 23.98 -32.66
N ASN A 18 16.53 22.99 -33.19
CA ASN A 18 15.05 22.94 -33.16
C ASN A 18 14.50 22.93 -31.72
N GLY A 19 15.06 22.09 -30.83
CA GLY A 19 14.66 22.04 -29.43
C GLY A 19 14.80 23.39 -28.72
N VAL A 20 15.90 24.09 -28.95
CA VAL A 20 16.12 25.45 -28.43
C VAL A 20 15.12 26.46 -29.00
N SER A 21 14.84 26.39 -30.33
CA SER A 21 13.91 27.32 -31.00
C SER A 21 12.45 27.13 -30.54
N GLU A 22 12.04 25.87 -30.31
CA GLU A 22 10.69 25.51 -29.87
C GLU A 22 10.54 25.53 -28.35
N GLN A 23 11.63 25.70 -27.60
CA GLN A 23 11.66 25.54 -26.14
C GLN A 23 11.18 24.16 -25.67
N HIS A 24 11.46 23.13 -26.49
CA HIS A 24 11.20 21.74 -26.19
C HIS A 24 12.50 21.02 -25.77
N ARG A 25 12.38 20.04 -24.90
CA ARG A 25 13.53 19.22 -24.49
C ARG A 25 13.91 18.23 -25.58
N THR A 26 15.19 17.93 -25.66
CA THR A 26 15.71 16.86 -26.52
C THR A 26 16.30 15.74 -25.66
N MET A 27 16.19 14.49 -26.12
CA MET A 27 16.71 13.34 -25.41
C MET A 27 17.71 12.58 -26.28
N PHE A 28 18.87 12.27 -25.70
CA PHE A 28 19.90 11.46 -26.33
C PHE A 28 20.13 10.20 -25.52
N VAL A 29 20.07 9.04 -26.16
CA VAL A 29 20.47 7.78 -25.58
C VAL A 29 21.78 7.38 -26.24
N VAL A 30 22.85 7.35 -25.45
CA VAL A 30 24.20 7.08 -25.93
C VAL A 30 24.60 5.66 -25.56
N VAL A 31 24.88 4.84 -26.58
CA VAL A 31 25.26 3.44 -26.42
C VAL A 31 26.76 3.31 -26.61
N GLY A 32 27.48 2.91 -25.57
CA GLY A 32 28.92 2.70 -25.62
C GLY A 32 29.64 3.16 -24.35
N ASP A 33 30.82 2.59 -24.11
CA ASP A 33 31.59 2.84 -22.89
C ASP A 33 32.23 4.26 -22.86
N HIS A 34 32.42 4.87 -24.03
CA HIS A 34 32.92 6.24 -24.18
C HIS A 34 31.81 7.31 -24.22
N GLY A 35 30.60 6.95 -23.83
CA GLY A 35 29.43 7.86 -23.81
C GLY A 35 29.65 9.15 -23.01
N ARG A 36 30.51 9.15 -21.99
CA ARG A 36 30.85 10.34 -21.19
C ARG A 36 31.52 11.43 -21.99
N ASP A 37 32.34 11.06 -22.96
CA ASP A 37 33.08 12.02 -23.81
C ASP A 37 32.11 12.71 -24.77
N GLN A 38 31.04 11.99 -25.18
CA GLN A 38 30.00 12.53 -26.05
C GLN A 38 29.12 13.56 -25.34
N VAL A 39 28.93 13.45 -24.01
CA VAL A 39 28.25 14.47 -23.22
C VAL A 39 28.90 15.85 -23.36
N VAL A 40 30.25 15.91 -23.43
CA VAL A 40 30.98 17.16 -23.59
C VAL A 40 30.65 17.80 -24.94
N ILE A 41 30.57 16.99 -26.00
CA ILE A 41 30.25 17.46 -27.35
C ILE A 41 28.80 17.96 -27.42
N LEU A 42 27.85 17.19 -26.86
CA LEU A 42 26.44 17.58 -26.80
C LEU A 42 26.25 18.88 -26.01
N HIS A 43 26.91 19.01 -24.85
CA HIS A 43 26.86 20.24 -24.06
C HIS A 43 27.46 21.44 -24.82
N HIS A 44 28.54 21.23 -25.58
CA HIS A 44 29.11 22.29 -26.40
C HIS A 44 28.16 22.73 -27.51
N MET A 45 27.49 21.79 -28.17
CA MET A 45 26.44 22.09 -29.16
C MET A 45 25.31 22.90 -28.55
N LEU A 46 24.80 22.46 -27.38
CA LEU A 46 23.77 23.17 -26.66
C LEU A 46 24.19 24.60 -26.29
N SER A 47 25.42 24.77 -25.79
CA SER A 47 25.93 26.08 -25.42
C SER A 47 26.03 27.03 -26.62
N LYS A 48 26.27 26.50 -27.82
CA LYS A 48 26.28 27.29 -29.07
C LYS A 48 24.86 27.63 -29.55
N ALA A 49 23.92 26.70 -29.44
CA ALA A 49 22.55 26.89 -29.87
C ALA A 49 21.79 27.87 -28.96
N ALA A 50 21.98 27.79 -27.63
CA ALA A 50 21.24 28.57 -26.65
C ALA A 50 21.60 30.04 -26.55
N VAL A 51 22.74 30.49 -27.15
CA VAL A 51 23.25 31.91 -27.14
C VAL A 51 23.29 32.54 -25.73
N ARG A 52 23.13 31.76 -24.66
CA ARG A 52 23.09 32.18 -23.24
C ARG A 52 24.33 31.70 -22.49
N ALA A 53 24.45 32.10 -21.23
CA ALA A 53 25.44 31.54 -20.33
C ALA A 53 25.43 30.01 -20.36
N ARG A 54 26.61 29.39 -20.13
CA ARG A 54 26.78 27.92 -20.20
C ARG A 54 25.71 27.20 -19.41
N PRO A 55 24.97 26.24 -20.02
CA PRO A 55 23.89 25.51 -19.33
C PRO A 55 24.44 24.77 -18.11
N SER A 56 23.66 24.79 -17.01
CA SER A 56 23.96 23.99 -15.81
C SER A 56 23.71 22.52 -16.08
N VAL A 57 24.48 21.63 -15.48
CA VAL A 57 24.38 20.19 -15.70
C VAL A 57 24.06 19.49 -14.40
N LEU A 58 23.01 18.64 -14.44
CA LEU A 58 22.72 17.65 -13.40
C LEU A 58 23.33 16.31 -13.84
N TRP A 59 24.19 15.72 -13.01
CA TRP A 59 24.82 14.42 -13.29
C TRP A 59 24.40 13.41 -12.22
N CYS A 60 23.55 12.44 -12.59
CA CYS A 60 23.06 11.40 -11.71
C CYS A 60 23.81 10.08 -11.92
N TYR A 61 24.15 9.38 -10.83
CA TYR A 61 24.95 8.15 -10.86
C TYR A 61 24.71 7.29 -9.61
N LYS A 62 25.10 6.02 -9.70
CA LYS A 62 24.91 5.02 -8.63
C LYS A 62 26.07 5.00 -7.63
N LYS A 63 27.33 4.95 -8.14
CA LYS A 63 28.54 4.80 -7.34
C LYS A 63 29.40 6.04 -7.48
N GLU A 64 30.23 6.31 -6.47
CA GLU A 64 31.21 7.39 -6.57
C GLU A 64 31.93 7.31 -7.91
N LEU A 65 31.82 8.38 -8.67
CA LEU A 65 32.72 8.65 -9.80
C LEU A 65 34.10 8.64 -9.22
N GLY A 66 34.87 7.54 -9.31
CA GLY A 66 36.15 7.33 -8.67
C GLY A 66 37.15 8.52 -8.71
N PHE A 67 36.67 9.65 -8.17
CA PHE A 67 37.51 10.83 -7.92
C PHE A 67 38.42 10.54 -6.74
N SER A 68 39.51 9.86 -7.01
CA SER A 68 40.58 9.75 -6.03
C SER A 68 40.92 11.14 -5.48
N SER A 69 41.41 11.21 -4.26
CA SER A 69 41.85 12.47 -3.65
C SER A 69 42.81 13.25 -4.56
N ASN A 70 43.61 12.54 -5.36
CA ASN A 70 44.51 13.11 -6.37
C ASN A 70 43.73 13.77 -7.53
N ARG A 71 42.62 13.17 -7.98
CA ARG A 71 41.78 13.75 -9.05
C ARG A 71 41.01 14.98 -8.56
N LYS A 72 40.54 15.00 -7.33
CA LYS A 72 39.97 16.21 -6.68
C LYS A 72 40.99 17.33 -6.55
N LYS A 73 42.25 16.98 -6.23
CA LYS A 73 43.36 17.95 -6.16
C LYS A 73 43.72 18.52 -7.54
N ARG A 74 43.74 17.67 -8.57
CA ARG A 74 43.98 18.06 -9.97
C ARG A 74 42.84 18.95 -10.50
N MET A 75 41.59 18.64 -10.22
CA MET A 75 40.44 19.50 -10.58
C MET A 75 40.52 20.89 -9.94
N ARG A 76 40.88 20.98 -8.67
CA ARG A 76 41.11 22.30 -8.01
C ARG A 76 42.25 23.08 -8.65
N GLN A 77 43.30 22.41 -9.10
CA GLN A 77 44.41 23.04 -9.83
C GLN A 77 43.95 23.52 -11.21
N LEU A 78 43.16 22.72 -11.95
CA LEU A 78 42.57 23.09 -13.24
C LEU A 78 41.65 24.31 -13.09
N GLN A 79 40.76 24.31 -12.06
CA GLN A 79 39.92 25.48 -11.78
C GLN A 79 40.72 26.75 -11.49
N LYS A 80 41.90 26.63 -10.79
CA LYS A 80 42.80 27.77 -10.60
C LYS A 80 43.41 28.22 -11.92
N LYS A 81 43.89 27.30 -12.78
CA LYS A 81 44.45 27.61 -14.10
C LYS A 81 43.43 28.28 -15.03
N ILE A 82 42.15 27.87 -14.97
CA ILE A 82 41.06 28.51 -15.72
C ILE A 82 40.85 29.95 -15.26
N LYS A 83 40.81 30.17 -13.93
CA LYS A 83 40.62 31.50 -13.33
C LYS A 83 41.80 32.43 -13.61
N THR A 84 43.04 31.90 -13.75
CA THR A 84 44.24 32.66 -14.03
C THR A 84 44.58 32.81 -15.53
N GLY A 85 43.76 32.21 -16.44
CA GLY A 85 43.98 32.30 -17.88
C GLY A 85 45.18 31.52 -18.41
N THR A 86 45.84 30.71 -17.60
CA THR A 86 47.12 30.00 -17.93
C THR A 86 46.89 28.58 -18.46
N LEU A 87 45.74 28.32 -19.13
CA LEU A 87 45.33 26.98 -19.54
C LEU A 87 45.99 26.58 -20.88
N ASN A 88 46.70 25.43 -20.92
CA ASN A 88 47.19 24.83 -22.15
C ASN A 88 46.23 23.77 -22.69
N ILE A 89 45.35 24.13 -23.61
CA ILE A 89 44.29 23.31 -24.21
C ILE A 89 44.82 22.02 -24.89
N LYS A 90 46.07 21.92 -25.20
CA LYS A 90 46.66 20.77 -25.90
C LYS A 90 47.11 19.59 -25.01
N GLN A 91 47.17 19.79 -23.70
CA GLN A 91 47.66 18.78 -22.73
C GLN A 91 46.63 18.24 -21.75
N ASP A 92 45.50 18.89 -21.59
CA ASP A 92 44.45 18.50 -20.61
C ASP A 92 43.30 17.73 -21.29
N ASP A 93 42.78 16.69 -20.61
CA ASP A 93 41.66 15.87 -21.07
C ASP A 93 40.39 16.74 -21.25
N PRO A 94 39.73 16.70 -22.42
CA PRO A 94 38.52 17.48 -22.68
C PRO A 94 37.41 17.30 -21.63
N PHE A 95 37.24 16.09 -21.06
CA PHE A 95 36.28 15.82 -20.02
C PHE A 95 36.67 16.53 -18.69
N GLU A 96 37.93 16.52 -18.30
CA GLU A 96 38.40 17.23 -17.10
C GLU A 96 38.22 18.75 -17.23
N LEU A 97 38.47 19.30 -18.43
CA LEU A 97 38.23 20.72 -18.73
C LEU A 97 36.73 21.06 -18.65
N PHE A 98 35.86 20.22 -19.18
CA PHE A 98 34.41 20.38 -19.09
C PHE A 98 33.95 20.42 -17.65
N VAL A 99 34.37 19.43 -16.83
CA VAL A 99 33.99 19.35 -15.41
C VAL A 99 34.50 20.57 -14.62
N ALA A 100 35.68 21.11 -14.98
CA ALA A 100 36.22 22.26 -14.29
C ALA A 100 35.57 23.60 -14.68
N ALA A 101 35.09 23.70 -15.93
CA ALA A 101 34.54 24.93 -16.50
C ALA A 101 33.03 25.07 -16.42
N THR A 102 32.31 23.98 -16.13
CA THR A 102 30.86 23.93 -16.13
C THR A 102 30.32 23.79 -14.71
N ASN A 103 29.17 24.41 -14.43
CA ASN A 103 28.45 24.22 -13.17
C ASN A 103 27.74 22.87 -13.20
N ILE A 104 28.37 21.84 -12.61
CA ILE A 104 27.85 20.49 -12.57
C ILE A 104 27.41 20.14 -11.15
N ARG A 105 26.12 19.83 -10.97
CA ARG A 105 25.60 19.24 -9.74
C ARG A 105 25.62 17.72 -9.84
N TYR A 106 26.46 17.08 -9.06
CA TYR A 106 26.52 15.64 -8.92
C TYR A 106 25.47 15.18 -7.90
N CYS A 107 24.69 14.17 -8.26
CA CYS A 107 23.61 13.64 -7.43
C CYS A 107 23.62 12.11 -7.43
N TYR A 108 23.61 11.50 -6.25
CA TYR A 108 23.35 10.07 -6.13
C TYR A 108 21.87 9.76 -6.38
N TYR A 109 21.57 8.60 -6.99
CA TYR A 109 20.19 8.20 -7.25
C TYR A 109 19.32 8.13 -5.99
N ASN A 110 19.88 7.75 -4.83
CA ASN A 110 19.18 7.74 -3.54
C ASN A 110 18.90 9.15 -2.99
N GLU A 111 19.62 10.18 -3.47
CA GLU A 111 19.49 11.58 -3.02
C GLU A 111 18.69 12.46 -3.99
N THR A 112 18.01 11.87 -4.97
CA THR A 112 17.25 12.63 -5.98
C THR A 112 16.10 13.46 -5.41
N HIS A 113 15.68 13.23 -4.17
CA HIS A 113 14.75 14.13 -3.48
C HIS A 113 15.32 15.54 -3.27
N LYS A 114 16.65 15.69 -3.18
CA LYS A 114 17.34 16.97 -2.98
C LYS A 114 17.43 17.86 -4.22
N ILE A 115 17.13 17.33 -5.42
CA ILE A 115 17.15 18.11 -6.67
C ILE A 115 15.78 18.67 -7.05
N LEU A 116 14.74 18.26 -6.36
CA LEU A 116 13.38 18.71 -6.63
C LEU A 116 13.29 20.23 -6.43
N GLY A 117 12.55 20.91 -7.30
CA GLY A 117 12.46 22.38 -7.31
C GLY A 117 13.57 23.09 -8.12
N ASN A 118 14.69 22.46 -8.39
CA ASN A 118 15.76 23.05 -9.20
C ASN A 118 15.53 22.85 -10.71
N THR A 119 16.18 23.67 -11.52
CA THR A 119 16.11 23.64 -12.99
C THR A 119 17.52 23.56 -13.56
N TYR A 120 17.72 22.69 -14.57
CA TYR A 120 19.01 22.45 -15.22
C TYR A 120 18.86 22.52 -16.74
N GLY A 121 19.91 23.00 -17.41
CA GLY A 121 19.94 23.00 -18.88
C GLY A 121 20.28 21.63 -19.47
N MET A 122 20.92 20.75 -18.70
CA MET A 122 21.25 19.39 -19.14
C MET A 122 21.17 18.41 -17.98
N CYS A 123 20.62 17.22 -18.24
CA CYS A 123 20.61 16.12 -17.29
C CYS A 123 21.31 14.90 -17.88
N VAL A 124 22.25 14.31 -17.13
CA VAL A 124 22.98 13.10 -17.51
C VAL A 124 22.64 11.98 -16.56
N LEU A 125 22.08 10.89 -17.06
CA LEU A 125 21.73 9.69 -16.34
C LEU A 125 22.73 8.58 -16.66
N GLN A 126 23.63 8.34 -15.73
CA GLN A 126 24.66 7.31 -15.84
C GLN A 126 24.20 6.06 -15.07
N ASP A 127 24.82 4.90 -15.35
CA ASP A 127 24.52 3.62 -14.70
C ASP A 127 23.03 3.22 -14.84
N PHE A 128 22.62 2.94 -16.09
CA PHE A 128 21.24 2.62 -16.47
C PHE A 128 20.63 1.47 -15.64
N GLU A 129 21.44 0.50 -15.24
CA GLU A 129 21.03 -0.61 -14.39
C GLU A 129 20.43 -0.18 -13.03
N ALA A 130 20.77 0.99 -12.56
CA ALA A 130 20.22 1.56 -11.32
C ALA A 130 19.02 2.50 -11.56
N LEU A 131 18.70 2.80 -12.81
CA LEU A 131 17.67 3.75 -13.18
C LEU A 131 16.29 3.09 -13.04
N THR A 132 15.51 3.53 -12.07
CA THR A 132 14.11 3.11 -11.89
C THR A 132 13.14 4.11 -12.52
N PRO A 133 11.90 3.72 -12.83
CA PRO A 133 10.88 4.60 -13.38
C PRO A 133 10.67 5.90 -12.60
N ASN A 134 10.68 5.81 -11.27
CA ASN A 134 10.53 6.98 -10.41
C ASN A 134 11.73 7.93 -10.48
N LEU A 135 12.95 7.39 -10.60
CA LEU A 135 14.17 8.17 -10.78
C LEU A 135 14.18 8.87 -12.14
N LEU A 136 13.77 8.15 -13.20
CA LEU A 136 13.63 8.72 -14.54
C LEU A 136 12.68 9.92 -14.54
N ALA A 137 11.49 9.77 -13.94
CA ALA A 137 10.52 10.87 -13.85
C ALA A 137 11.09 12.08 -13.09
N ARG A 138 11.70 11.86 -11.92
CA ARG A 138 12.23 12.93 -11.06
C ARG A 138 13.34 13.73 -11.73
N THR A 139 14.21 13.07 -12.48
CA THR A 139 15.38 13.70 -13.08
C THR A 139 15.03 14.43 -14.37
N VAL A 140 14.27 13.77 -15.26
CA VAL A 140 13.87 14.35 -16.55
C VAL A 140 13.04 15.62 -16.38
N GLU A 141 12.17 15.67 -15.38
CA GLU A 141 11.35 16.86 -15.10
C GLU A 141 12.14 18.11 -14.69
N THR A 142 13.40 17.95 -14.24
CA THR A 142 14.21 19.10 -13.82
C THR A 142 14.84 19.86 -14.98
N VAL A 143 14.74 19.34 -16.21
CA VAL A 143 15.35 19.95 -17.40
C VAL A 143 14.45 21.03 -18.00
N GLU A 144 15.04 22.19 -18.33
CA GLU A 144 14.34 23.30 -18.96
C GLU A 144 14.10 23.10 -20.46
N GLY A 145 13.22 23.89 -21.03
CA GLY A 145 12.95 23.92 -22.48
C GLY A 145 14.21 24.29 -23.26
N GLY A 146 14.40 23.64 -24.40
CA GLY A 146 15.64 23.72 -25.16
C GLY A 146 16.80 22.91 -24.54
N GLY A 147 16.64 22.37 -23.30
CA GLY A 147 17.64 21.56 -22.63
C GLY A 147 17.75 20.13 -23.16
N ILE A 148 18.78 19.43 -22.68
CA ILE A 148 19.12 18.06 -23.14
C ILE A 148 19.05 17.06 -21.99
N VAL A 149 18.39 15.92 -22.22
CA VAL A 149 18.46 14.73 -21.37
C VAL A 149 19.37 13.70 -22.04
N VAL A 150 20.37 13.20 -21.34
CA VAL A 150 21.30 12.17 -21.81
C VAL A 150 21.19 10.93 -20.95
N ILE A 151 20.93 9.79 -21.57
CA ILE A 151 20.94 8.48 -20.92
C ILE A 151 22.15 7.71 -21.45
N LEU A 152 23.03 7.28 -20.54
CA LEU A 152 24.24 6.55 -20.90
C LEU A 152 24.02 5.05 -20.72
N LEU A 153 24.16 4.30 -21.80
CA LEU A 153 24.13 2.84 -21.83
C LEU A 153 25.55 2.29 -22.04
N ARG A 154 25.79 1.10 -21.48
CA ARG A 154 27.04 0.38 -21.73
C ARG A 154 27.11 -0.11 -23.18
N THR A 155 28.28 -0.51 -23.62
CA THR A 155 28.47 -1.17 -24.92
C THR A 155 27.64 -2.44 -24.99
N VAL A 156 26.82 -2.51 -26.03
CA VAL A 156 26.03 -3.70 -26.41
C VAL A 156 26.21 -3.96 -27.89
N ASN A 157 26.20 -5.22 -28.28
CA ASN A 157 26.28 -5.60 -29.71
C ASN A 157 24.92 -5.46 -30.39
N SER A 158 23.84 -5.55 -29.64
CA SER A 158 22.45 -5.42 -30.10
C SER A 158 21.62 -4.76 -28.99
N LEU A 159 20.72 -3.86 -29.34
CA LEU A 159 19.78 -3.23 -28.39
C LEU A 159 18.84 -4.26 -27.77
N LYS A 160 18.59 -5.41 -28.42
CA LYS A 160 17.82 -6.50 -27.83
C LYS A 160 18.48 -7.10 -26.59
N GLN A 161 19.81 -7.00 -26.42
CA GLN A 161 20.50 -7.45 -25.20
C GLN A 161 20.06 -6.66 -23.98
N LEU A 162 19.54 -5.43 -24.15
CA LEU A 162 18.99 -4.64 -23.05
C LEU A 162 17.68 -5.22 -22.52
N TYR A 163 16.95 -6.03 -23.29
CA TYR A 163 15.72 -6.71 -22.83
C TYR A 163 16.01 -7.69 -21.70
N THR A 164 17.17 -8.36 -21.79
CA THR A 164 17.60 -9.37 -20.79
C THR A 164 18.54 -8.79 -19.74
N MET A 165 18.82 -7.48 -19.81
CA MET A 165 19.71 -6.81 -18.87
C MET A 165 19.14 -6.86 -17.45
N THR A 166 19.97 -7.30 -16.51
CA THR A 166 19.61 -7.33 -15.09
C THR A 166 19.69 -5.93 -14.48
N MET A 167 18.55 -5.41 -14.03
CA MET A 167 18.50 -4.17 -13.29
C MET A 167 18.77 -4.40 -11.80
N ASP A 168 19.27 -3.40 -11.08
CA ASP A 168 19.51 -3.51 -9.64
C ASP A 168 18.25 -3.84 -8.84
N VAL A 169 17.12 -3.30 -9.28
CA VAL A 169 15.81 -3.55 -8.66
C VAL A 169 15.37 -5.00 -8.77
N HIS A 170 15.87 -5.74 -9.78
CA HIS A 170 15.54 -7.14 -9.98
C HIS A 170 15.99 -8.03 -8.80
N SER A 171 17.05 -7.64 -8.08
CA SER A 171 17.47 -8.34 -6.86
C SER A 171 16.37 -8.39 -5.79
N ARG A 172 15.50 -7.39 -5.76
CA ARG A 172 14.34 -7.33 -4.84
C ARG A 172 13.13 -8.12 -5.33
N TYR A 173 13.06 -8.43 -6.63
CA TYR A 173 11.95 -9.17 -7.24
C TYR A 173 12.18 -10.67 -7.27
N ARG A 174 13.42 -11.11 -7.08
CA ARG A 174 13.76 -12.53 -6.99
C ARG A 174 13.14 -13.15 -5.74
N THR A 175 12.63 -14.34 -5.91
CA THR A 175 12.20 -15.22 -4.81
C THR A 175 12.96 -16.54 -4.96
N GLU A 176 13.03 -17.35 -3.92
CA GLU A 176 13.73 -18.64 -4.01
C GLU A 176 13.14 -19.56 -5.10
N ALA A 177 11.83 -19.50 -5.28
CA ALA A 177 11.16 -20.25 -6.34
C ALA A 177 11.35 -19.65 -7.75
N HIS A 178 11.77 -18.37 -7.84
CA HIS A 178 11.89 -17.64 -9.11
C HIS A 178 13.17 -16.81 -9.08
N GLN A 179 14.28 -17.43 -9.52
CA GLN A 179 15.59 -16.76 -9.57
C GLN A 179 15.73 -15.88 -10.81
N ASP A 180 15.05 -16.22 -11.90
CA ASP A 180 15.11 -15.50 -13.15
C ASP A 180 14.01 -14.44 -13.22
N VAL A 181 14.43 -13.19 -13.44
CA VAL A 181 13.53 -12.05 -13.60
C VAL A 181 13.58 -11.61 -15.07
N VAL A 182 12.42 -11.54 -15.69
CA VAL A 182 12.27 -11.07 -17.06
C VAL A 182 12.10 -9.56 -17.08
N GLY A 183 13.01 -8.85 -17.76
CA GLY A 183 13.02 -7.38 -17.88
C GLY A 183 12.01 -6.85 -18.90
N ARG A 184 10.71 -7.07 -18.74
CA ARG A 184 9.66 -6.61 -19.66
C ARG A 184 9.58 -5.09 -19.71
N PHE A 185 9.86 -4.42 -18.60
CA PHE A 185 9.92 -2.97 -18.57
C PHE A 185 11.05 -2.43 -19.45
N ASN A 186 12.21 -3.10 -19.49
CA ASN A 186 13.33 -2.70 -20.34
C ASN A 186 12.96 -2.81 -21.82
N GLU A 187 12.31 -3.91 -22.24
CA GLU A 187 11.82 -4.08 -23.61
C GLU A 187 10.89 -2.93 -23.99
N ARG A 188 9.88 -2.67 -23.14
CA ARG A 188 8.93 -1.58 -23.35
C ARG A 188 9.60 -0.20 -23.39
N PHE A 189 10.58 0.05 -22.50
CA PHE A 189 11.37 1.28 -22.50
C PHE A 189 12.10 1.49 -23.84
N ILE A 190 12.86 0.51 -24.30
CA ILE A 190 13.63 0.62 -25.54
C ILE A 190 12.72 0.83 -26.75
N LEU A 191 11.63 0.06 -26.88
CA LEU A 191 10.70 0.20 -27.98
C LEU A 191 10.00 1.57 -27.98
N SER A 192 9.75 2.14 -26.79
CA SER A 192 9.10 3.44 -26.64
C SER A 192 9.96 4.61 -27.12
N LEU A 193 11.29 4.47 -27.21
CA LEU A 193 12.17 5.54 -27.66
C LEU A 193 11.85 6.00 -29.08
N SER A 194 11.34 5.10 -29.93
CA SER A 194 10.91 5.41 -31.29
C SER A 194 9.70 6.32 -31.36
N SER A 195 8.85 6.38 -30.32
CA SER A 195 7.67 7.24 -30.27
C SER A 195 7.99 8.70 -29.86
N CYS A 196 9.12 8.92 -29.23
CA CYS A 196 9.55 10.27 -28.83
C CYS A 196 10.21 10.99 -29.99
N LYS A 197 9.51 11.97 -30.59
CA LYS A 197 9.96 12.71 -31.78
C LYS A 197 11.31 13.45 -31.59
N THR A 198 11.64 13.83 -30.35
CA THR A 198 12.88 14.53 -30.01
C THR A 198 13.93 13.62 -29.38
N CYS A 199 13.74 12.30 -29.42
CA CYS A 199 14.70 11.32 -28.94
C CYS A 199 15.61 10.86 -30.07
N VAL A 200 16.92 10.86 -29.82
CA VAL A 200 17.96 10.37 -30.73
C VAL A 200 18.81 9.33 -30.03
N VAL A 201 18.84 8.12 -30.57
CA VAL A 201 19.72 7.05 -30.07
C VAL A 201 20.97 7.06 -30.93
N ILE A 202 22.13 7.17 -30.27
CA ILE A 202 23.44 7.29 -30.91
C ILE A 202 24.44 6.31 -30.31
N ASP A 203 25.45 5.94 -31.07
CA ASP A 203 26.60 5.21 -30.55
C ASP A 203 27.63 6.16 -29.87
N ASP A 204 28.65 5.58 -29.28
CA ASP A 204 29.76 6.32 -28.68
C ASP A 204 30.65 7.05 -29.72
N GLN A 205 30.31 6.95 -30.99
CA GLN A 205 30.92 7.63 -32.11
C GLN A 205 30.05 8.71 -32.75
N LEU A 206 28.86 9.00 -32.15
CA LEU A 206 27.85 9.93 -32.64
C LEU A 206 27.21 9.52 -33.98
N ASN A 207 27.18 8.23 -34.33
CA ASN A 207 26.35 7.73 -35.41
C ASN A 207 24.93 7.52 -34.90
N VAL A 208 23.95 7.92 -35.68
CA VAL A 208 22.53 7.76 -35.36
C VAL A 208 22.06 6.35 -35.65
N LEU A 209 21.48 5.67 -34.66
CA LEU A 209 21.01 4.29 -34.79
C LEU A 209 19.63 4.21 -35.48
N PRO A 210 19.30 3.09 -36.15
CA PRO A 210 18.06 2.93 -36.94
C PRO A 210 16.76 3.10 -36.16
N ILE A 211 16.76 2.84 -34.86
CA ILE A 211 15.60 3.05 -33.97
C ILE A 211 15.12 4.52 -34.02
N SER A 212 16.00 5.47 -34.33
CA SER A 212 15.70 6.89 -34.49
C SER A 212 15.41 7.26 -35.96
N SER A 213 14.79 6.36 -36.73
CA SER A 213 14.46 6.60 -38.16
C SER A 213 13.54 7.81 -38.38
N HIS A 214 12.76 8.21 -37.38
CA HIS A 214 11.86 9.37 -37.42
C HIS A 214 12.60 10.70 -37.63
N ILE A 215 13.89 10.78 -37.32
CA ILE A 215 14.72 11.98 -37.54
C ILE A 215 15.43 11.98 -38.91
N ALA A 216 15.22 10.97 -39.74
CA ALA A 216 15.89 10.86 -41.07
C ALA A 216 15.66 12.10 -41.95
N ASN A 217 14.45 12.67 -41.93
CA ASN A 217 14.05 13.82 -42.71
C ASN A 217 13.82 15.09 -41.84
N ILE A 218 14.59 15.26 -40.78
CA ILE A 218 14.46 16.43 -39.89
C ILE A 218 14.79 17.71 -40.65
N LYS A 219 13.88 18.70 -40.59
CA LYS A 219 14.07 20.03 -41.17
C LYS A 219 14.42 21.02 -40.06
N PRO A 220 15.34 21.97 -40.32
CA PRO A 220 15.57 23.05 -39.37
C PRO A 220 14.29 23.94 -39.30
N VAL A 221 13.93 24.27 -38.08
CA VAL A 221 12.86 25.24 -37.82
C VAL A 221 13.43 26.64 -38.15
N PRO A 222 12.73 27.47 -38.91
CA PRO A 222 13.19 28.82 -39.19
C PRO A 222 13.34 29.61 -37.88
N PRO A 223 14.35 30.45 -37.74
CA PRO A 223 14.54 31.29 -36.55
C PRO A 223 13.30 32.21 -36.44
N LYS A 224 12.69 32.22 -35.27
CA LYS A 224 11.59 33.12 -34.95
C LYS A 224 12.08 34.57 -35.05
N THR A 225 11.40 35.44 -35.79
CA THR A 225 11.64 36.88 -35.78
C THR A 225 11.25 37.45 -34.41
N GLN A 226 11.83 38.58 -34.02
CA GLN A 226 11.59 39.14 -32.66
C GLN A 226 10.10 39.42 -32.38
N GLU A 227 9.31 39.68 -33.39
CA GLU A 227 7.88 39.92 -33.30
C GLU A 227 7.05 38.59 -33.16
N ASP A 228 7.54 37.48 -33.71
CA ASP A 228 6.93 36.14 -33.62
C ASP A 228 7.47 35.32 -32.42
N SER A 229 8.27 35.92 -31.53
CA SER A 229 8.97 35.19 -30.48
C SER A 229 8.08 34.82 -29.29
N LEU A 230 6.98 35.56 -29.09
CA LEU A 230 6.04 35.35 -27.98
C LEU A 230 4.87 34.47 -28.41
N SER A 231 4.52 33.49 -27.61
CA SER A 231 3.31 32.73 -27.83
C SER A 231 2.08 33.60 -27.58
N PRO A 232 0.91 33.31 -28.19
CA PRO A 232 -0.31 34.08 -27.95
C PRO A 232 -0.68 34.23 -26.46
N ARG A 233 -0.39 33.20 -25.67
CA ARG A 233 -0.62 33.20 -24.22
C ARG A 233 0.37 34.05 -23.44
N GLU A 234 1.60 34.16 -23.91
CA GLU A 234 2.59 35.06 -23.31
C GLU A 234 2.23 36.52 -23.60
N GLN A 235 1.68 36.79 -24.78
CA GLN A 235 1.13 38.10 -25.14
C GLN A 235 -0.05 38.46 -24.22
N GLU A 236 -1.05 37.55 -24.07
CA GLU A 236 -2.15 37.72 -23.13
C GLU A 236 -1.69 37.97 -21.69
N LEU A 237 -0.61 37.30 -21.25
CA LEU A 237 -0.05 37.51 -19.92
C LEU A 237 0.56 38.90 -19.78
N ILE A 238 1.26 39.39 -20.81
CA ILE A 238 1.85 40.77 -20.79
C ILE A 238 0.73 41.79 -20.75
N GLU A 239 -0.28 41.68 -21.61
CA GLU A 239 -1.46 42.55 -21.63
C GLU A 239 -2.18 42.56 -20.26
N LEU A 240 -2.34 41.37 -19.63
CA LEU A 240 -2.95 41.28 -18.30
C LEU A 240 -2.09 41.99 -17.25
N LYS A 241 -0.75 41.84 -17.27
CA LYS A 241 0.15 42.52 -16.35
C LYS A 241 0.10 44.04 -16.51
N GLU A 242 0.09 44.50 -17.74
CA GLU A 242 -0.04 45.94 -18.07
C GLU A 242 -1.39 46.50 -17.59
N SER A 243 -2.48 45.77 -17.78
CA SER A 243 -3.83 46.20 -17.34
C SER A 243 -3.97 46.28 -15.81
N LEU A 244 -3.18 45.51 -15.06
CA LEU A 244 -3.23 45.47 -13.60
C LEU A 244 -2.13 46.29 -12.92
N GLN A 245 -1.23 46.94 -13.65
CA GLN A 245 -0.07 47.63 -13.13
C GLN A 245 -0.42 48.67 -12.02
N ASP A 246 -1.52 49.41 -12.19
CA ASP A 246 -1.97 50.44 -11.25
C ASP A 246 -2.81 49.84 -10.08
N THR A 247 -3.15 48.56 -10.12
CA THR A 247 -4.01 47.94 -9.10
C THR A 247 -3.18 47.34 -7.98
N GLN A 248 -2.91 48.09 -6.91
CA GLN A 248 -2.15 47.60 -5.74
C GLN A 248 -3.10 46.88 -4.76
N PRO A 249 -2.67 45.75 -4.10
CA PRO A 249 -1.41 45.02 -4.23
C PRO A 249 -1.40 43.92 -5.34
N VAL A 250 -2.47 43.80 -6.11
CA VAL A 250 -2.75 42.74 -7.07
C VAL A 250 -1.75 42.76 -8.22
N GLY A 251 -1.52 43.90 -8.84
CA GLY A 251 -0.65 44.03 -10.01
C GLY A 251 0.77 43.58 -9.77
N VAL A 252 1.34 43.93 -8.63
CA VAL A 252 2.69 43.54 -8.24
C VAL A 252 2.84 42.03 -8.00
N LEU A 253 1.80 41.42 -7.42
CA LEU A 253 1.79 39.97 -7.22
C LEU A 253 1.62 39.20 -8.55
N VAL A 254 0.76 39.67 -9.46
CA VAL A 254 0.54 39.10 -10.79
C VAL A 254 1.79 39.29 -11.66
N ASP A 255 2.55 40.37 -11.51
CA ASP A 255 3.80 40.58 -12.21
C ASP A 255 4.83 39.46 -11.90
N SER A 256 4.81 38.94 -10.68
CA SER A 256 5.65 37.80 -10.26
C SER A 256 5.27 36.47 -10.92
N CYS A 257 4.11 36.35 -11.59
CA CYS A 257 3.66 35.15 -12.27
C CYS A 257 4.37 34.93 -13.60
N LYS A 258 4.67 33.67 -13.93
CA LYS A 258 5.37 33.29 -15.16
C LYS A 258 4.46 32.74 -16.24
N THR A 259 3.28 32.25 -15.90
CA THR A 259 2.31 31.69 -16.87
C THR A 259 0.93 32.35 -16.70
N MET A 260 0.16 32.34 -17.77
CA MET A 260 -1.21 32.87 -17.75
C MET A 260 -2.10 32.12 -16.76
N ASP A 261 -1.95 30.79 -16.67
CA ASP A 261 -2.69 29.97 -15.71
C ASP A 261 -2.38 30.35 -14.26
N GLN A 262 -1.09 30.64 -13.93
CA GLN A 262 -0.71 31.13 -12.61
C GLN A 262 -1.34 32.47 -12.28
N ALA A 263 -1.30 33.41 -13.23
CA ALA A 263 -1.91 34.72 -13.04
C ALA A 263 -3.41 34.61 -12.75
N LYS A 264 -4.14 33.81 -13.54
CA LYS A 264 -5.56 33.52 -13.30
C LYS A 264 -5.81 32.86 -11.93
N ALA A 265 -4.93 31.96 -11.52
CA ALA A 265 -5.04 31.31 -10.21
C ALA A 265 -4.84 32.31 -9.06
N VAL A 266 -3.83 33.16 -9.15
CA VAL A 266 -3.56 34.19 -8.14
C VAL A 266 -4.72 35.19 -8.07
N LEU A 267 -5.27 35.60 -9.21
CA LEU A 267 -6.46 36.48 -9.24
C LEU A 267 -7.67 35.84 -8.55
N LYS A 268 -7.90 34.52 -8.81
CA LYS A 268 -9.00 33.79 -8.14
C LYS A 268 -8.81 33.68 -6.62
N PHE A 269 -7.59 33.47 -6.17
CA PHE A 269 -7.27 33.50 -4.74
C PHE A 269 -7.52 34.89 -4.14
N ILE A 270 -7.08 35.94 -4.82
CA ILE A 270 -7.26 37.33 -4.35
C ILE A 270 -8.75 37.71 -4.37
N GLU A 271 -9.53 37.31 -5.37
CA GLU A 271 -10.98 37.48 -5.40
C GLU A 271 -11.61 36.88 -4.12
N ALA A 272 -11.29 35.60 -3.79
CA ALA A 272 -11.79 34.97 -2.58
C ALA A 272 -11.33 35.65 -1.27
N ILE A 273 -10.11 36.20 -1.25
CA ILE A 273 -9.59 36.99 -0.13
C ILE A 273 -10.37 38.28 0.04
N SER A 274 -10.61 39.01 -1.06
CA SER A 274 -11.30 40.32 -1.03
C SER A 274 -12.77 40.19 -0.63
N GLU A 275 -13.45 39.12 -1.05
CA GLU A 275 -14.85 38.86 -0.68
C GLU A 275 -15.04 38.50 0.80
N LYS A 276 -13.97 38.18 1.54
CA LYS A 276 -13.97 37.75 2.96
C LYS A 276 -15.04 36.72 3.30
N THR A 277 -15.30 35.79 2.37
CA THR A 277 -16.32 34.76 2.55
C THR A 277 -15.81 33.69 3.51
N LEU A 278 -16.44 33.57 4.68
CA LEU A 278 -16.00 32.71 5.79
C LEU A 278 -16.14 31.22 5.56
N ARG A 279 -16.66 30.73 4.46
CA ARG A 279 -16.81 29.29 4.17
C ARG A 279 -16.59 29.02 2.70
N SER A 280 -15.53 29.56 2.14
CA SER A 280 -15.11 29.29 0.76
C SER A 280 -13.92 28.36 0.73
N THR A 281 -13.86 27.49 -0.28
CA THR A 281 -12.71 26.65 -0.59
C THR A 281 -12.30 26.91 -2.04
N VAL A 282 -11.05 27.28 -2.24
CA VAL A 282 -10.45 27.36 -3.57
C VAL A 282 -9.52 26.16 -3.72
N ALA A 283 -9.84 25.25 -4.66
CA ALA A 283 -9.08 24.04 -4.93
C ALA A 283 -8.23 24.24 -6.18
N LEU A 284 -6.92 24.27 -6.01
CA LEU A 284 -5.93 24.38 -7.07
C LEU A 284 -5.41 22.98 -7.44
N THR A 285 -5.63 22.57 -8.68
CA THR A 285 -5.19 21.28 -9.18
C THR A 285 -4.22 21.47 -10.34
N ALA A 286 -3.11 20.72 -10.35
CA ALA A 286 -2.14 20.77 -11.44
C ALA A 286 -1.22 19.57 -11.43
N ALA A 287 -0.60 19.29 -12.57
CA ALA A 287 0.54 18.39 -12.64
C ALA A 287 1.75 19.02 -11.91
N ARG A 288 2.80 18.23 -11.74
CA ARG A 288 4.04 18.72 -11.13
C ARG A 288 4.75 19.72 -12.06
N GLY A 289 5.49 20.67 -11.48
CA GLY A 289 6.23 21.69 -12.25
C GLY A 289 5.39 22.81 -12.87
N ARG A 290 4.12 22.93 -12.46
CA ARG A 290 3.18 23.99 -12.94
C ARG A 290 3.10 25.20 -12.02
N GLY A 291 3.81 25.22 -10.88
CA GLY A 291 3.87 26.37 -9.99
C GLY A 291 2.75 26.52 -8.97
N LYS A 292 2.12 25.42 -8.53
CA LYS A 292 1.09 25.41 -7.49
C LYS A 292 1.52 26.15 -6.21
N SER A 293 2.63 25.67 -5.59
CA SER A 293 3.14 26.24 -4.34
C SER A 293 3.58 27.70 -4.51
N ALA A 294 4.01 28.09 -5.72
CA ALA A 294 4.32 29.49 -6.04
C ALA A 294 3.06 30.36 -6.05
N ALA A 295 2.01 29.91 -6.74
CA ALA A 295 0.73 30.65 -6.77
C ALA A 295 0.11 30.77 -5.37
N LEU A 296 0.16 29.69 -4.55
CA LEU A 296 -0.27 29.73 -3.15
C LEU A 296 0.57 30.71 -2.31
N GLY A 297 1.90 30.71 -2.48
CA GLY A 297 2.79 31.61 -1.75
C GLY A 297 2.47 33.07 -2.05
N LEU A 298 2.29 33.44 -3.32
CA LEU A 298 1.86 34.78 -3.72
C LEU A 298 0.47 35.13 -3.19
N ALA A 299 -0.47 34.17 -3.17
CA ALA A 299 -1.79 34.36 -2.61
C ALA A 299 -1.75 34.62 -1.08
N VAL A 300 -0.86 33.92 -0.35
CA VAL A 300 -0.64 34.20 1.09
C VAL A 300 -0.06 35.57 1.31
N ALA A 301 0.92 36.00 0.51
CA ALA A 301 1.44 37.37 0.57
C ALA A 301 0.34 38.42 0.30
N GLY A 302 -0.55 38.15 -0.65
CA GLY A 302 -1.73 38.92 -0.90
C GLY A 302 -2.69 39.00 0.31
N ALA A 303 -2.96 37.86 0.97
CA ALA A 303 -3.78 37.78 2.15
C ALA A 303 -3.23 38.64 3.30
N VAL A 304 -1.92 38.65 3.47
CA VAL A 304 -1.24 39.55 4.45
C VAL A 304 -1.49 41.02 4.09
N ALA A 305 -1.34 41.42 2.82
CA ALA A 305 -1.59 42.76 2.34
C ALA A 305 -3.08 43.21 2.48
N PHE A 306 -4.01 42.23 2.43
CA PHE A 306 -5.45 42.49 2.69
C PHE A 306 -5.83 42.44 4.17
N GLY A 307 -4.84 42.31 5.09
CA GLY A 307 -5.03 42.43 6.53
C GLY A 307 -5.46 41.18 7.27
N TYR A 308 -5.28 39.97 6.71
CA TYR A 308 -5.52 38.69 7.40
C TYR A 308 -4.52 38.51 8.53
N SER A 309 -5.00 38.28 9.77
CA SER A 309 -4.15 38.26 10.97
C SER A 309 -3.65 36.87 11.31
N ASN A 310 -4.49 35.84 11.14
CA ASN A 310 -4.19 34.47 11.53
C ASN A 310 -4.23 33.49 10.31
N ILE A 311 -3.08 33.31 9.70
CA ILE A 311 -2.93 32.42 8.54
C ILE A 311 -2.23 31.13 8.98
N PHE A 312 -2.87 30.02 8.74
CA PHE A 312 -2.29 28.70 9.00
C PHE A 312 -1.94 27.98 7.70
N ILE A 313 -0.80 27.30 7.71
CA ILE A 313 -0.33 26.49 6.58
C ILE A 313 -0.11 25.07 7.05
N THR A 314 -0.57 24.11 6.28
CA THR A 314 -0.36 22.69 6.56
C THR A 314 0.08 21.93 5.31
N SER A 315 0.88 20.89 5.52
CA SER A 315 1.36 19.96 4.51
C SER A 315 1.71 18.63 5.20
N PRO A 316 1.97 17.54 4.46
CA PRO A 316 2.40 16.27 5.06
C PRO A 316 3.67 16.36 5.91
N SER A 317 4.61 17.21 5.50
CA SER A 317 5.85 17.53 6.24
C SER A 317 6.22 19.01 6.06
N PRO A 318 6.78 19.66 7.09
CA PRO A 318 7.19 21.07 6.98
C PRO A 318 8.28 21.32 5.92
N ASP A 319 9.10 20.30 5.59
CA ASP A 319 10.12 20.39 4.53
C ASP A 319 9.51 20.63 3.13
N ASN A 320 8.27 20.17 2.90
CA ASN A 320 7.58 20.34 1.63
C ASN A 320 7.19 21.81 1.37
N LEU A 321 7.15 22.62 2.40
CA LEU A 321 6.74 24.03 2.33
C LEU A 321 7.85 25.01 1.93
N HIS A 322 9.08 24.53 1.70
CA HIS A 322 10.22 25.38 1.36
C HIS A 322 9.90 26.30 0.16
N THR A 323 9.39 25.76 -0.93
CA THR A 323 9.04 26.54 -2.13
C THR A 323 7.87 27.51 -1.85
N LEU A 324 6.90 27.12 -1.04
CA LEU A 324 5.76 27.97 -0.70
C LEU A 324 6.24 29.19 0.09
N PHE A 325 7.06 29.00 1.14
CA PHE A 325 7.63 30.11 1.90
C PHE A 325 8.56 30.99 1.07
N GLU A 326 9.37 30.41 0.17
CA GLU A 326 10.19 31.18 -0.75
C GLU A 326 9.37 32.17 -1.60
N PHE A 327 8.19 31.72 -2.07
CA PHE A 327 7.29 32.59 -2.83
C PHE A 327 6.48 33.55 -1.98
N ILE A 328 6.22 33.25 -0.69
CA ILE A 328 5.70 34.22 0.26
C ILE A 328 6.68 35.37 0.42
N PHE A 329 7.97 35.09 0.62
CA PHE A 329 9.00 36.12 0.76
C PHE A 329 9.22 36.92 -0.52
N LYS A 330 9.19 36.27 -1.70
CA LYS A 330 9.19 36.98 -2.99
C LYS A 330 7.98 37.92 -3.14
N GLY A 331 6.80 37.47 -2.66
CA GLY A 331 5.62 38.35 -2.60
C GLY A 331 5.82 39.53 -1.64
N PHE A 332 6.46 39.31 -0.50
CA PHE A 332 6.80 40.37 0.45
C PHE A 332 7.81 41.36 -0.13
N ASP A 333 8.87 40.87 -0.79
CA ASP A 333 9.84 41.71 -1.49
C ASP A 333 9.14 42.60 -2.54
N ALA A 334 8.25 42.00 -3.35
CA ALA A 334 7.47 42.74 -4.35
C ALA A 334 6.54 43.78 -3.72
N LEU A 335 5.97 43.50 -2.54
CA LEU A 335 5.13 44.41 -1.77
C LEU A 335 5.94 45.37 -0.86
N GLN A 336 7.28 45.40 -1.00
CA GLN A 336 8.22 46.24 -0.26
C GLN A 336 8.18 46.02 1.27
N TYR A 337 8.00 44.77 1.73
CA TYR A 337 8.23 44.39 3.12
C TYR A 337 9.70 44.08 3.32
N GLN A 338 10.29 44.51 4.43
CA GLN A 338 11.70 44.31 4.75
C GLN A 338 11.87 43.31 5.87
N GLU A 339 12.73 42.30 5.66
CA GLU A 339 13.08 41.33 6.70
C GLU A 339 13.74 42.03 7.89
N HIS A 340 13.40 41.59 9.10
CA HIS A 340 13.81 42.14 10.40
C HIS A 340 13.19 43.50 10.78
N LEU A 341 12.57 44.25 9.86
CA LEU A 341 11.80 45.46 10.16
C LEU A 341 10.31 45.15 10.17
N ASP A 342 9.78 44.64 9.09
CA ASP A 342 8.36 44.37 8.90
C ASP A 342 7.97 42.94 9.26
N TYR A 343 8.88 41.98 9.16
CA TYR A 343 8.61 40.59 9.52
C TYR A 343 9.85 39.82 10.04
N GLU A 344 9.61 38.76 10.81
CA GLU A 344 10.60 37.87 11.41
C GLU A 344 10.29 36.43 11.05
N ILE A 345 11.35 35.67 10.67
CA ILE A 345 11.28 34.26 10.28
C ILE A 345 11.70 33.37 11.44
N ILE A 346 10.82 32.43 11.86
CA ILE A 346 11.12 31.43 12.88
C ILE A 346 11.25 30.07 12.19
N GLN A 347 12.45 29.46 12.34
CA GLN A 347 12.78 28.15 11.79
C GLN A 347 12.64 27.03 12.84
N SER A 348 12.42 25.80 12.39
CA SER A 348 12.39 24.63 13.23
C SER A 348 13.74 24.33 13.88
N LEU A 349 13.72 24.01 15.18
CA LEU A 349 14.90 23.58 15.93
C LEU A 349 15.14 22.06 15.75
N ASN A 350 14.20 21.31 15.20
CA ASN A 350 14.36 19.88 14.96
C ASN A 350 15.32 19.64 13.77
N PRO A 351 16.43 18.93 13.98
CA PRO A 351 17.41 18.64 12.91
C PRO A 351 16.83 17.80 11.77
N GLU A 352 15.77 17.02 12.00
CA GLU A 352 15.10 16.23 10.97
C GLU A 352 14.45 17.11 9.89
N PHE A 353 14.02 18.31 10.23
CA PHE A 353 13.34 19.24 9.32
C PHE A 353 14.27 20.29 8.69
N SER A 354 15.56 20.05 8.65
CA SER A 354 16.54 20.85 7.88
C SER A 354 16.37 22.38 8.00
N LYS A 355 15.99 22.89 9.19
CA LYS A 355 15.68 24.31 9.45
C LYS A 355 14.46 24.83 8.66
N ALA A 356 13.45 23.99 8.42
CA ALA A 356 12.21 24.42 7.77
C ALA A 356 11.58 25.63 8.52
N VAL A 357 11.00 26.56 7.77
CA VAL A 357 10.27 27.69 8.33
C VAL A 357 8.95 27.16 8.93
N VAL A 358 8.71 27.47 10.20
CA VAL A 358 7.51 27.05 10.93
C VAL A 358 6.58 28.20 11.28
N ARG A 359 7.12 29.43 11.35
CA ARG A 359 6.33 30.60 11.67
C ARG A 359 6.97 31.87 11.08
N VAL A 360 6.12 32.77 10.62
CA VAL A 360 6.51 34.14 10.24
C VAL A 360 5.64 35.10 11.03
N ASN A 361 6.26 36.01 11.78
CA ASN A 361 5.60 37.08 12.49
C ASN A 361 5.72 38.35 11.65
N ILE A 362 4.62 39.10 11.48
CA ILE A 362 4.56 40.30 10.67
C ILE A 362 4.08 41.44 11.55
N PHE A 363 4.68 42.63 11.43
CA PHE A 363 4.45 43.77 12.37
C PHE A 363 4.16 45.10 11.66
N LYS A 364 4.12 45.14 10.32
CA LYS A 364 4.03 46.40 9.54
C LYS A 364 2.86 47.32 9.93
N GLU A 365 1.62 46.86 9.82
CA GLU A 365 0.43 47.61 10.16
C GLU A 365 -0.19 47.15 11.47
N HIS A 366 -0.33 45.87 11.64
CA HIS A 366 -0.79 45.21 12.84
C HIS A 366 -0.11 43.84 12.94
N ARG A 367 -0.27 43.20 14.08
CA ARG A 367 0.34 41.90 14.29
C ARG A 367 -0.37 40.81 13.47
N GLN A 368 0.33 40.22 12.51
CA GLN A 368 -0.15 39.10 11.69
C GLN A 368 0.80 37.93 11.85
N THR A 369 0.28 36.73 11.71
CA THR A 369 1.08 35.50 11.85
C THR A 369 0.76 34.50 10.74
N ILE A 370 1.80 33.95 10.14
CA ILE A 370 1.74 32.76 9.27
C ILE A 370 2.36 31.62 10.04
N GLN A 371 1.62 30.55 10.30
CA GLN A 371 2.09 29.46 11.14
C GLN A 371 1.84 28.10 10.49
N TYR A 372 2.88 27.24 10.52
CA TYR A 372 2.72 25.83 10.17
C TYR A 372 1.96 25.10 11.28
N ILE A 373 1.05 24.23 10.87
CA ILE A 373 0.29 23.34 11.75
C ILE A 373 0.36 21.91 11.21
N HIS A 374 0.56 20.95 12.11
CA HIS A 374 0.51 19.53 11.70
C HIS A 374 -0.94 19.13 11.37
N PRO A 375 -1.17 18.33 10.30
CA PRO A 375 -2.52 17.96 9.84
C PRO A 375 -3.43 17.34 10.92
N ALA A 376 -2.86 16.68 11.94
CA ALA A 376 -3.63 16.10 13.04
C ALA A 376 -4.12 17.11 14.07
N ASP A 377 -3.55 18.32 14.10
CA ASP A 377 -3.77 19.33 15.14
C ASP A 377 -4.93 20.30 14.82
N SER A 378 -6.00 19.81 14.20
CA SER A 378 -7.15 20.63 13.78
C SER A 378 -7.79 21.45 14.91
N VAL A 379 -7.63 21.05 16.17
CA VAL A 379 -8.15 21.76 17.36
C VAL A 379 -7.51 23.16 17.52
N LYS A 380 -6.27 23.35 17.02
CA LYS A 380 -5.55 24.63 17.10
C LYS A 380 -6.07 25.69 16.13
N LEU A 381 -6.96 25.34 15.20
CA LEU A 381 -7.51 26.25 14.17
C LEU A 381 -8.67 27.14 14.64
N GLY A 382 -8.96 27.21 15.92
CA GLY A 382 -10.13 27.93 16.43
C GLY A 382 -10.21 29.43 16.07
N GLN A 383 -9.06 30.05 15.79
CA GLN A 383 -8.96 31.47 15.40
C GLN A 383 -8.42 31.66 13.97
N ALA A 384 -8.49 30.64 13.12
CA ALA A 384 -8.02 30.72 11.75
C ALA A 384 -8.94 31.64 10.92
N GLU A 385 -8.35 32.52 10.12
CA GLU A 385 -9.02 33.28 9.08
C GLU A 385 -8.79 32.66 7.71
N LEU A 386 -7.55 32.19 7.46
CA LEU A 386 -7.14 31.52 6.26
C LEU A 386 -6.37 30.25 6.62
N LEU A 387 -6.75 29.11 6.00
CA LEU A 387 -6.00 27.87 6.03
C LEU A 387 -5.51 27.53 4.62
N VAL A 388 -4.22 27.28 4.49
CA VAL A 388 -3.59 26.81 3.25
C VAL A 388 -3.15 25.36 3.42
N ILE A 389 -3.63 24.48 2.53
CA ILE A 389 -3.28 23.06 2.53
C ILE A 389 -2.50 22.78 1.25
N ASP A 390 -1.18 22.65 1.37
CA ASP A 390 -0.36 22.20 0.23
C ASP A 390 -0.22 20.69 0.21
N GLU A 391 -0.19 20.11 -0.97
CA GLU A 391 -0.21 18.66 -1.20
C GLU A 391 -1.34 17.93 -0.46
N ALA A 392 -2.55 18.47 -0.51
CA ALA A 392 -3.73 17.93 0.19
C ALA A 392 -4.00 16.44 -0.12
N ALA A 393 -3.63 15.97 -1.31
CA ALA A 393 -3.79 14.57 -1.70
C ALA A 393 -2.88 13.59 -0.92
N ALA A 394 -1.79 14.06 -0.35
CA ALA A 394 -0.88 13.26 0.47
C ALA A 394 -1.30 13.19 1.95
N ILE A 395 -2.27 14.01 2.37
CA ILE A 395 -2.84 14.01 3.71
C ILE A 395 -4.06 13.07 3.74
N PRO A 396 -4.20 12.19 4.75
CA PRO A 396 -5.36 11.31 4.89
C PRO A 396 -6.69 12.09 4.87
N LEU A 397 -7.65 11.63 4.07
CA LEU A 397 -8.95 12.30 3.87
C LEU A 397 -9.71 12.63 5.17
N PRO A 398 -9.74 11.79 6.21
CA PRO A 398 -10.38 12.13 7.48
C PRO A 398 -9.73 13.33 8.18
N LEU A 399 -8.41 13.51 8.05
CA LEU A 399 -7.70 14.67 8.60
C LEU A 399 -8.02 15.93 7.80
N VAL A 400 -8.02 15.85 6.45
CA VAL A 400 -8.41 16.99 5.61
C VAL A 400 -9.83 17.44 5.93
N LYS A 401 -10.77 16.51 6.12
CA LYS A 401 -12.16 16.84 6.53
C LYS A 401 -12.22 17.56 7.87
N LYS A 402 -11.41 17.17 8.86
CA LYS A 402 -11.33 17.84 10.17
C LYS A 402 -10.71 19.24 10.08
N LEU A 403 -9.87 19.49 9.07
CA LEU A 403 -9.26 20.78 8.80
C LEU A 403 -10.23 21.79 8.14
N LEU A 404 -11.34 21.33 7.57
CA LEU A 404 -12.35 22.20 6.94
C LEU A 404 -13.25 22.81 8.02
N GLY A 405 -12.96 24.05 8.42
CA GLY A 405 -13.70 24.83 9.44
C GLY A 405 -14.36 26.10 8.88
N PRO A 406 -14.94 26.94 9.70
CA PRO A 406 -15.65 28.18 9.29
C PRO A 406 -14.67 29.30 8.91
N TYR A 407 -13.71 29.05 8.04
CA TYR A 407 -12.71 29.97 7.53
C TYR A 407 -12.43 29.72 6.05
N LEU A 408 -11.74 30.65 5.39
CA LEU A 408 -11.30 30.49 4.01
C LEU A 408 -10.25 29.41 3.90
N VAL A 409 -10.36 28.51 2.90
CA VAL A 409 -9.43 27.40 2.68
C VAL A 409 -8.88 27.43 1.26
N PHE A 410 -7.56 27.49 1.14
CA PHE A 410 -6.84 27.26 -0.11
C PHE A 410 -6.24 25.87 -0.08
N MET A 411 -6.55 25.07 -1.08
CA MET A 411 -6.12 23.68 -1.13
C MET A 411 -5.42 23.40 -2.47
N ALA A 412 -4.16 22.99 -2.42
CA ALA A 412 -3.45 22.55 -3.61
C ALA A 412 -3.26 21.03 -3.64
N SER A 413 -3.46 20.47 -4.82
CA SER A 413 -3.28 19.02 -5.03
C SER A 413 -2.58 18.74 -6.36
N THR A 414 -1.66 17.77 -6.33
CA THR A 414 -1.04 17.25 -7.55
C THR A 414 -1.94 16.19 -8.17
N ILE A 415 -2.32 16.37 -9.45
CA ILE A 415 -3.20 15.43 -10.15
C ILE A 415 -2.39 14.33 -10.84
N ASN A 416 -1.34 14.68 -11.56
CA ASN A 416 -0.45 13.77 -12.28
C ASN A 416 0.94 13.92 -11.69
N GLY A 417 1.53 12.82 -11.26
CA GLY A 417 2.88 12.87 -10.70
C GLY A 417 3.39 11.50 -10.25
N TYR A 418 4.68 11.42 -10.10
CA TYR A 418 5.41 10.19 -9.73
C TYR A 418 5.51 9.96 -8.22
N GLU A 419 5.01 10.85 -7.39
CA GLU A 419 5.06 10.70 -5.92
C GLU A 419 3.89 9.91 -5.34
N GLY A 420 3.02 9.39 -6.20
CA GLY A 420 1.95 8.47 -5.80
C GLY A 420 0.90 9.12 -4.88
N THR A 421 0.79 10.43 -4.91
CA THR A 421 -0.18 11.15 -4.09
C THR A 421 -1.59 10.94 -4.64
N GLY A 422 -2.46 10.48 -3.77
CA GLY A 422 -3.77 9.96 -4.07
C GLY A 422 -4.72 10.90 -4.80
N ARG A 423 -4.66 10.89 -6.13
CA ARG A 423 -5.69 11.53 -6.96
C ARG A 423 -7.10 11.04 -6.60
N SER A 424 -7.23 9.76 -6.23
CA SER A 424 -8.52 9.20 -5.79
C SER A 424 -9.05 9.89 -4.52
N LEU A 425 -8.16 10.29 -3.61
CA LEU A 425 -8.54 10.99 -2.38
C LEU A 425 -8.93 12.44 -2.65
N SER A 426 -8.16 13.15 -3.49
CA SER A 426 -8.49 14.54 -3.85
C SER A 426 -9.77 14.62 -4.68
N LEU A 427 -9.97 13.70 -5.63
CA LEU A 427 -11.21 13.64 -6.41
C LEU A 427 -12.43 13.30 -5.55
N LYS A 428 -12.34 12.36 -4.63
CA LYS A 428 -13.44 12.07 -3.69
C LYS A 428 -13.77 13.24 -2.79
N LEU A 429 -12.77 13.98 -2.31
CA LEU A 429 -12.99 15.18 -1.51
C LEU A 429 -13.64 16.27 -2.35
N ILE A 430 -13.12 16.55 -3.54
CA ILE A 430 -13.66 17.56 -4.45
C ILE A 430 -15.08 17.17 -4.88
N GLN A 431 -15.36 15.91 -5.19
CA GLN A 431 -16.71 15.43 -5.50
C GLN A 431 -17.68 15.64 -4.33
N GLN A 432 -17.27 15.35 -3.10
CA GLN A 432 -18.09 15.60 -1.92
C GLN A 432 -18.35 17.08 -1.71
N LEU A 433 -17.33 17.93 -1.90
CA LEU A 433 -17.49 19.37 -1.82
C LEU A 433 -18.39 19.92 -2.94
N ARG A 434 -18.31 19.38 -4.16
CA ARG A 434 -19.23 19.70 -5.27
C ARG A 434 -20.66 19.29 -4.93
N GLN A 435 -20.87 18.09 -4.40
CA GLN A 435 -22.19 17.62 -3.99
C GLN A 435 -22.78 18.55 -2.92
N GLN A 436 -22.02 18.90 -1.89
CA GLN A 436 -22.44 19.84 -0.85
C GLN A 436 -22.76 21.23 -1.40
N SER A 437 -21.96 21.72 -2.37
CA SER A 437 -22.19 22.99 -3.04
C SER A 437 -23.43 22.95 -3.93
N SER A 438 -23.65 21.86 -4.69
CA SER A 438 -24.81 21.71 -5.58
C SER A 438 -26.13 21.51 -4.81
N GLU A 439 -26.12 20.75 -3.74
CA GLU A 439 -27.29 20.59 -2.85
C GLU A 439 -27.72 21.92 -2.23
N SER A 440 -26.73 22.76 -1.93
CA SER A 440 -26.97 24.11 -1.41
C SER A 440 -27.57 25.04 -2.45
N GLN A 441 -27.16 24.96 -3.71
CA GLN A 441 -27.73 25.77 -4.82
C GLN A 441 -29.16 25.33 -5.18
N GLN A 442 -29.46 24.01 -5.13
CA GLN A 442 -30.80 23.51 -5.40
C GLN A 442 -31.81 23.85 -4.30
N SER A 443 -31.36 23.98 -3.04
CA SER A 443 -32.22 24.43 -1.94
C SER A 443 -32.58 25.89 -2.01
N LEU A 444 -31.88 26.70 -2.81
CA LEU A 444 -32.19 28.13 -3.08
C LEU A 444 -33.31 28.31 -4.08
N SER A 445 -33.61 27.33 -4.90
CA SER A 445 -34.64 27.42 -5.95
C SER A 445 -36.04 26.93 -5.51
N ALA A 446 -36.16 26.32 -4.31
CA ALA A 446 -37.44 25.85 -3.78
C ALA A 446 -38.00 26.83 -2.73
N GLU A 447 -39.16 27.39 -3.02
CA GLU A 447 -39.91 28.37 -2.25
C GLU A 447 -40.23 27.93 -0.82
N ASN A 448 -39.36 28.30 0.17
CA ASN A 448 -39.82 28.52 1.58
C ASN A 448 -38.82 29.38 2.34
N ARG A 449 -39.17 30.66 2.50
CA ARG A 449 -38.30 31.74 2.97
C ARG A 449 -38.04 31.86 4.49
N SER A 450 -38.57 30.98 5.34
CA SER A 450 -38.50 31.23 6.80
C SER A 450 -37.54 30.37 7.60
N THR A 451 -36.94 29.35 7.00
CA THR A 451 -35.95 28.50 7.71
C THR A 451 -34.56 28.47 7.03
N ASN A 452 -34.37 29.29 5.99
CA ASN A 452 -33.24 29.18 5.07
C ASN A 452 -31.97 29.94 5.50
N THR A 453 -32.07 30.92 6.40
CA THR A 453 -30.90 31.70 6.85
C THR A 453 -29.88 30.87 7.63
N ALA A 454 -30.32 29.91 8.43
CA ALA A 454 -29.43 29.00 9.17
C ALA A 454 -28.78 27.93 8.29
N ARG A 455 -29.47 27.49 7.19
CA ARG A 455 -28.92 26.50 6.24
C ARG A 455 -28.02 27.15 5.20
N LEU A 456 -28.31 28.37 4.76
CA LEU A 456 -27.43 29.16 3.87
C LEU A 456 -26.08 29.46 4.50
N ASN A 457 -26.04 29.68 5.82
CA ASN A 457 -24.81 29.90 6.57
C ASN A 457 -24.01 28.57 6.79
N ALA A 458 -24.54 27.38 6.48
CA ALA A 458 -23.89 26.10 6.66
C ALA A 458 -23.17 25.58 5.41
N ALA A 459 -23.54 26.08 4.22
CA ALA A 459 -22.98 25.61 2.96
C ALA A 459 -21.62 26.21 2.66
N ARG A 460 -20.68 25.37 2.19
CA ARG A 460 -19.33 25.77 1.76
C ARG A 460 -19.30 25.95 0.25
N SER A 461 -18.86 27.10 -0.25
CA SER A 461 -18.63 27.30 -1.69
C SER A 461 -17.33 26.66 -2.13
N LEU A 462 -17.32 26.07 -3.33
CA LEU A 462 -16.14 25.47 -3.95
C LEU A 462 -15.85 26.19 -5.27
N GLN A 463 -14.64 26.71 -5.38
CA GLN A 463 -14.08 27.22 -6.64
C GLN A 463 -12.92 26.33 -7.04
N GLU A 464 -12.89 25.86 -8.29
CA GLU A 464 -11.85 25.00 -8.82
C GLU A 464 -11.01 25.74 -9.84
N VAL A 465 -9.69 25.61 -9.70
CA VAL A 465 -8.69 26.19 -10.61
C VAL A 465 -7.72 25.11 -11.03
N SER A 466 -7.34 25.08 -12.30
CA SER A 466 -6.36 24.12 -12.83
C SER A 466 -5.21 24.83 -13.54
N LEU A 467 -3.97 24.34 -13.35
CA LEU A 467 -2.80 24.83 -14.07
C LEU A 467 -2.35 23.76 -15.07
N HIS A 468 -2.34 24.10 -16.35
CA HIS A 468 -1.94 23.21 -17.44
C HIS A 468 -0.56 23.55 -18.00
N GLU A 469 -0.14 24.82 -17.94
CA GLU A 469 1.13 25.28 -18.51
C GLU A 469 2.33 24.91 -17.64
N SER A 470 3.36 24.35 -18.25
CA SER A 470 4.65 24.14 -17.59
C SER A 470 5.45 25.46 -17.49
N ILE A 471 6.11 25.64 -16.35
CA ILE A 471 7.01 26.79 -16.18
C ILE A 471 8.36 26.56 -16.86
N ARG A 472 8.75 25.32 -17.03
CA ARG A 472 10.12 24.96 -17.47
C ARG A 472 10.26 24.84 -18.97
N TYR A 473 9.24 24.38 -19.70
CA TYR A 473 9.28 24.11 -21.14
C TYR A 473 7.94 24.44 -21.79
N ALA A 474 7.97 24.65 -23.09
CA ALA A 474 6.77 25.01 -23.86
C ALA A 474 5.74 23.88 -23.88
N MET A 475 4.49 24.24 -24.14
CA MET A 475 3.39 23.27 -24.25
C MET A 475 3.65 22.30 -25.42
N GLY A 476 3.25 21.04 -25.22
CA GLY A 476 3.41 20.00 -26.24
C GLY A 476 4.79 19.36 -26.31
N ASP A 477 5.64 19.55 -25.28
CA ASP A 477 6.96 18.92 -25.19
C ASP A 477 6.92 17.41 -25.45
N PRO A 478 7.63 16.89 -26.47
CA PRO A 478 7.59 15.48 -26.83
C PRO A 478 8.18 14.55 -25.76
N VAL A 479 9.13 15.04 -24.96
CA VAL A 479 9.75 14.28 -23.88
C VAL A 479 8.76 14.13 -22.71
N GLU A 480 7.97 15.16 -22.40
CA GLU A 480 6.91 15.04 -21.41
C GLU A 480 5.85 14.02 -21.85
N LYS A 481 5.39 14.12 -23.10
CA LYS A 481 4.41 13.20 -23.65
C LYS A 481 4.90 11.75 -23.59
N TRP A 482 6.11 11.49 -24.05
CA TRP A 482 6.75 10.19 -23.99
C TRP A 482 6.86 9.66 -22.55
N LEU A 483 7.29 10.51 -21.60
CA LEU A 483 7.43 10.12 -20.20
C LEU A 483 6.07 9.75 -19.58
N ASN A 484 5.04 10.53 -19.87
CA ASN A 484 3.67 10.29 -19.40
C ASN A 484 3.10 8.98 -19.97
N GLU A 485 3.32 8.71 -21.24
CA GLU A 485 2.90 7.47 -21.91
C GLU A 485 3.66 6.26 -21.35
N LEU A 486 5.01 6.34 -21.26
CA LEU A 486 5.84 5.26 -20.73
C LEU A 486 5.49 4.89 -19.31
N LEU A 487 5.30 5.88 -18.43
CA LEU A 487 5.06 5.68 -17.01
C LEU A 487 3.58 5.67 -16.62
N CYS A 488 2.68 5.77 -17.58
CA CYS A 488 1.22 5.84 -17.37
C CYS A 488 0.79 6.96 -16.40
N LEU A 489 1.49 8.11 -16.43
CA LEU A 489 1.22 9.22 -15.51
C LEU A 489 -0.09 9.95 -15.83
N ASP A 490 -0.53 9.89 -17.07
CA ASP A 490 -1.75 10.56 -17.58
C ASP A 490 -2.91 9.60 -17.86
N CYS A 491 -2.82 8.37 -17.40
CA CYS A 491 -3.80 7.32 -17.67
C CYS A 491 -5.25 7.66 -17.25
N LEU A 492 -5.43 8.61 -16.33
CA LEU A 492 -6.74 9.00 -15.82
C LEU A 492 -7.50 9.99 -16.73
N ASN A 493 -6.83 10.57 -17.72
CA ASN A 493 -7.43 11.47 -18.70
C ASN A 493 -7.97 10.71 -19.93
N ILE A 494 -7.84 9.39 -19.95
CA ILE A 494 -8.33 8.57 -21.06
C ILE A 494 -9.86 8.54 -21.05
N PRO A 495 -10.51 8.68 -22.22
CA PRO A 495 -11.96 8.58 -22.32
C PRO A 495 -12.45 7.25 -21.75
N ARG A 496 -13.42 7.32 -20.85
CA ARG A 496 -14.02 6.13 -20.24
C ARG A 496 -14.96 5.48 -21.26
N VAL A 497 -14.86 4.16 -21.38
CA VAL A 497 -15.83 3.36 -22.13
C VAL A 497 -16.88 2.91 -21.12
N ILE A 498 -18.13 3.27 -21.33
CA ILE A 498 -19.24 2.88 -20.47
C ILE A 498 -19.99 1.75 -21.19
N SER A 499 -19.81 0.53 -20.71
CA SER A 499 -20.48 -0.67 -21.27
C SER A 499 -21.84 -0.95 -20.63
N GLY A 500 -22.34 -0.07 -19.76
CA GLY A 500 -23.50 -0.31 -18.91
C GLY A 500 -23.14 -0.99 -17.60
N CYS A 501 -24.14 -1.41 -16.83
CA CYS A 501 -23.99 -2.11 -15.54
C CYS A 501 -24.38 -3.58 -15.69
N PRO A 502 -23.51 -4.48 -16.18
CA PRO A 502 -23.84 -5.91 -16.26
C PRO A 502 -24.00 -6.51 -14.87
N LEU A 503 -24.84 -7.53 -14.73
CA LEU A 503 -24.99 -8.23 -13.45
C LEU A 503 -23.63 -8.83 -13.02
N PRO A 504 -23.19 -8.67 -11.77
CA PRO A 504 -21.92 -9.22 -11.31
C PRO A 504 -21.74 -10.71 -11.57
N GLN A 505 -22.82 -11.49 -11.52
CA GLN A 505 -22.82 -12.93 -11.75
C GLN A 505 -22.47 -13.31 -13.21
N THR A 506 -22.75 -12.43 -14.18
CA THR A 506 -22.45 -12.67 -15.59
C THR A 506 -21.02 -12.24 -15.98
N CYS A 507 -20.30 -11.59 -15.07
CA CYS A 507 -18.93 -11.13 -15.31
C CYS A 507 -17.93 -12.22 -14.96
N ASP A 508 -16.90 -12.38 -15.81
CA ASP A 508 -15.85 -13.37 -15.64
C ASP A 508 -14.49 -12.76 -15.40
N LEU A 509 -13.68 -13.47 -14.60
CA LEU A 509 -12.32 -13.10 -14.26
C LEU A 509 -11.36 -13.73 -15.28
N TYR A 510 -10.46 -12.91 -15.82
CA TYR A 510 -9.44 -13.31 -16.78
C TYR A 510 -8.05 -13.09 -16.19
N TYR A 511 -7.13 -14.01 -16.52
CA TYR A 511 -5.71 -13.80 -16.27
C TYR A 511 -5.12 -12.91 -17.37
N VAL A 512 -4.35 -11.91 -16.98
CA VAL A 512 -3.68 -10.99 -17.91
C VAL A 512 -2.25 -11.45 -18.14
N ASN A 513 -1.94 -11.78 -19.39
CA ASN A 513 -0.58 -12.16 -19.76
C ASN A 513 0.33 -10.94 -19.83
N ARG A 514 1.35 -10.92 -18.97
CA ARG A 514 2.27 -9.77 -18.84
C ARG A 514 3.23 -9.65 -20.02
N ASP A 515 3.60 -10.75 -20.69
CA ASP A 515 4.48 -10.70 -21.87
C ASP A 515 3.81 -9.95 -23.01
N THR A 516 2.51 -10.18 -23.21
CA THR A 516 1.71 -9.46 -24.20
C THR A 516 1.31 -8.06 -23.76
N LEU A 517 1.08 -7.87 -22.43
CA LEU A 517 0.69 -6.56 -21.90
C LEU A 517 1.82 -5.52 -22.06
N PHE A 518 3.08 -5.93 -21.87
CA PHE A 518 4.25 -5.04 -21.88
C PHE A 518 5.08 -5.10 -23.17
N CYS A 519 4.57 -5.71 -24.23
CA CYS A 519 5.27 -5.85 -25.54
C CYS A 519 5.30 -4.58 -26.38
N TYR A 520 4.73 -3.48 -25.91
CA TYR A 520 4.63 -2.20 -26.63
C TYR A 520 3.80 -2.24 -27.94
N HIS A 521 2.85 -3.16 -28.05
CA HIS A 521 1.87 -3.15 -29.13
C HIS A 521 0.75 -2.14 -28.84
N LYS A 522 0.22 -1.45 -29.88
CA LYS A 522 -0.81 -0.39 -29.72
C LYS A 522 -2.03 -0.82 -28.89
N ALA A 523 -2.54 -2.03 -29.13
CA ALA A 523 -3.68 -2.56 -28.38
C ALA A 523 -3.32 -2.87 -26.92
N SER A 524 -2.14 -3.43 -26.68
CA SER A 524 -1.62 -3.71 -25.32
C SER A 524 -1.40 -2.42 -24.55
N GLU A 525 -0.82 -1.39 -25.17
CA GLU A 525 -0.63 -0.08 -24.54
C GLU A 525 -1.97 0.58 -24.17
N ALA A 526 -2.96 0.54 -25.07
CA ALA A 526 -4.30 1.08 -24.77
C ALA A 526 -4.97 0.32 -23.61
N PHE A 527 -4.79 -1.01 -23.54
CA PHE A 527 -5.30 -1.82 -22.44
C PHE A 527 -4.54 -1.55 -21.13
N LEU A 528 -3.20 -1.45 -21.20
CA LEU A 528 -2.36 -1.12 -20.05
C LEU A 528 -2.74 0.23 -19.44
N GLN A 529 -2.95 1.25 -20.24
CA GLN A 529 -3.36 2.57 -19.79
C GLN A 529 -4.71 2.52 -19.05
N ARG A 530 -5.71 1.80 -19.58
CA ARG A 530 -7.02 1.61 -18.92
C ARG A 530 -6.90 0.84 -17.61
N LEU A 531 -6.10 -0.21 -17.60
CA LEU A 531 -5.84 -1.01 -16.39
C LEU A 531 -5.15 -0.18 -15.31
N MET A 532 -4.12 0.60 -15.70
CA MET A 532 -3.42 1.49 -14.79
C MET A 532 -4.29 2.63 -14.27
N ALA A 533 -5.27 3.11 -15.05
CA ALA A 533 -6.24 4.09 -14.58
C ALA A 533 -7.03 3.59 -13.37
N LEU A 534 -7.50 2.32 -13.39
CA LEU A 534 -8.16 1.70 -12.25
C LEU A 534 -7.17 1.43 -11.10
N TYR A 535 -6.00 0.94 -11.43
CA TYR A 535 -4.96 0.58 -10.47
C TYR A 535 -4.50 1.80 -9.64
N VAL A 536 -4.31 2.95 -10.29
CA VAL A 536 -3.93 4.21 -9.64
C VAL A 536 -5.09 4.80 -8.83
N ALA A 537 -6.33 4.69 -9.31
CA ALA A 537 -7.50 5.24 -8.63
C ALA A 537 -7.83 4.56 -7.29
N SER A 538 -7.37 3.34 -7.06
CA SER A 538 -7.73 2.54 -5.89
C SER A 538 -6.80 2.71 -4.68
N HIS A 539 -5.57 3.18 -4.87
CA HIS A 539 -4.55 3.20 -3.82
C HIS A 539 -4.05 4.62 -3.56
N TYR A 540 -3.82 4.94 -2.28
CA TYR A 540 -3.39 6.28 -1.86
C TYR A 540 -1.93 6.60 -2.21
N LYS A 541 -1.07 5.59 -2.36
CA LYS A 541 0.35 5.74 -2.66
C LYS A 541 0.73 4.86 -3.85
N ASN A 542 0.77 5.46 -5.03
CA ASN A 542 1.22 4.81 -6.26
C ASN A 542 2.49 5.50 -6.76
N SER A 543 3.47 4.73 -7.16
CA SER A 543 4.69 5.24 -7.77
C SER A 543 4.92 4.58 -9.13
N PRO A 544 5.65 5.21 -10.05
CA PRO A 544 6.04 4.57 -11.31
C PRO A 544 6.81 3.25 -11.12
N ASN A 545 7.47 3.04 -9.98
CA ASN A 545 8.15 1.78 -9.67
C ASN A 545 7.18 0.61 -9.52
N ASP A 546 5.91 0.88 -9.17
CA ASP A 546 4.88 -0.16 -9.10
C ASP A 546 4.57 -0.72 -10.48
N LEU A 547 4.68 0.08 -11.55
CA LEU A 547 4.55 -0.37 -12.93
C LEU A 547 5.69 -1.34 -13.30
N GLN A 548 6.93 -1.03 -12.92
CA GLN A 548 8.07 -1.93 -13.13
C GLN A 548 7.92 -3.23 -12.33
N MET A 549 7.47 -3.14 -11.08
CA MET A 549 7.18 -4.33 -10.27
C MET A 549 6.08 -5.18 -10.92
N LEU A 550 5.01 -4.57 -11.43
CA LEU A 550 3.93 -5.26 -12.12
C LEU A 550 4.42 -5.99 -13.39
N SER A 551 5.35 -5.39 -14.14
CA SER A 551 5.91 -5.98 -15.36
C SER A 551 6.91 -7.09 -15.07
N ASP A 552 7.88 -6.87 -14.18
CA ASP A 552 9.10 -7.68 -14.07
C ASP A 552 9.05 -8.70 -12.94
N ALA A 553 8.31 -8.44 -11.83
CA ALA A 553 8.33 -9.35 -10.68
C ALA A 553 7.65 -10.70 -10.99
N PRO A 554 8.37 -11.84 -10.94
CA PRO A 554 7.86 -13.12 -11.42
C PRO A 554 6.71 -13.68 -10.56
N ALA A 555 6.75 -13.45 -9.25
CA ALA A 555 5.74 -13.93 -8.31
C ALA A 555 4.40 -13.16 -8.37
N HIS A 556 4.32 -12.07 -9.15
CA HIS A 556 3.10 -11.27 -9.27
C HIS A 556 2.25 -11.75 -10.44
N HIS A 557 0.97 -11.94 -10.16
CA HIS A 557 -0.06 -12.31 -11.13
C HIS A 557 -1.12 -11.21 -11.21
N LEU A 558 -1.62 -10.98 -12.41
CA LEU A 558 -2.60 -9.94 -12.69
C LEU A 558 -3.87 -10.55 -13.24
N PHE A 559 -5.00 -10.16 -12.67
CA PHE A 559 -6.33 -10.60 -13.08
C PHE A 559 -7.23 -9.39 -13.33
N CYS A 560 -8.13 -9.50 -14.28
CA CYS A 560 -9.14 -8.47 -14.54
C CYS A 560 -10.53 -9.08 -14.69
N LEU A 561 -11.52 -8.43 -14.09
CA LEU A 561 -12.94 -8.77 -14.27
C LEU A 561 -13.50 -8.00 -15.44
N LEU A 562 -14.07 -8.72 -16.39
CA LEU A 562 -14.66 -8.16 -17.61
C LEU A 562 -16.16 -8.44 -17.68
N PRO A 563 -16.94 -7.59 -18.36
CA PRO A 563 -18.32 -7.90 -18.70
C PRO A 563 -18.36 -9.06 -19.72
N PRO A 564 -19.53 -9.68 -19.96
CA PRO A 564 -19.68 -10.63 -21.05
C PRO A 564 -19.28 -9.97 -22.38
N VAL A 565 -18.25 -10.52 -23.02
CA VAL A 565 -17.74 -10.01 -24.30
C VAL A 565 -18.39 -10.78 -25.45
N PRO A 566 -19.25 -10.17 -26.25
CA PRO A 566 -19.82 -10.84 -27.42
C PRO A 566 -18.73 -11.12 -28.46
N PRO A 567 -18.78 -12.28 -29.14
CA PRO A 567 -17.74 -12.66 -30.12
C PRO A 567 -17.60 -11.69 -31.32
N THR A 568 -18.57 -10.82 -31.53
CA THR A 568 -18.57 -9.80 -32.60
C THR A 568 -17.92 -8.48 -32.18
N GLN A 569 -17.48 -8.34 -30.93
CA GLN A 569 -16.91 -7.10 -30.45
C GLN A 569 -15.46 -6.93 -30.90
N ASN A 570 -15.19 -5.92 -31.71
CA ASN A 570 -13.84 -5.56 -32.19
C ASN A 570 -13.17 -4.47 -31.35
N SER A 571 -13.79 -4.02 -30.25
CA SER A 571 -13.23 -3.01 -29.35
C SER A 571 -12.70 -3.65 -28.08
N LEU A 572 -11.70 -3.00 -27.46
CA LEU A 572 -11.17 -3.43 -26.16
C LEU A 572 -12.28 -3.38 -25.10
N PRO A 573 -12.46 -4.47 -24.33
CA PRO A 573 -13.49 -4.52 -23.29
C PRO A 573 -13.23 -3.51 -22.17
N GLU A 574 -14.30 -3.09 -21.49
CA GLU A 574 -14.19 -2.30 -20.27
C GLU A 574 -13.71 -3.17 -19.13
N VAL A 575 -12.73 -2.68 -18.36
CA VAL A 575 -12.23 -3.37 -17.17
C VAL A 575 -13.05 -2.92 -15.96
N LEU A 576 -13.81 -3.84 -15.35
CA LEU A 576 -14.67 -3.56 -14.19
C LEU A 576 -13.90 -3.61 -12.87
N ALA A 577 -13.00 -4.58 -12.74
CA ALA A 577 -12.12 -4.72 -11.59
C ALA A 577 -10.78 -5.32 -11.98
N VAL A 578 -9.75 -4.98 -11.20
CA VAL A 578 -8.38 -5.50 -11.36
C VAL A 578 -7.92 -6.05 -10.03
N ILE A 579 -7.28 -7.22 -10.04
CA ILE A 579 -6.65 -7.83 -8.86
C ILE A 579 -5.20 -8.16 -9.19
N GLN A 580 -4.30 -7.75 -8.31
CA GLN A 580 -2.89 -8.17 -8.32
C GLN A 580 -2.64 -9.10 -7.15
N VAL A 581 -2.17 -10.28 -7.43
CA VAL A 581 -1.81 -11.31 -6.44
C VAL A 581 -0.32 -11.55 -6.47
N ASN A 582 0.30 -11.59 -5.32
CA ASN A 582 1.69 -12.02 -5.15
C ASN A 582 1.70 -13.41 -4.51
N LYS A 583 2.34 -14.37 -5.16
CA LYS A 583 2.56 -15.72 -4.62
C LYS A 583 3.68 -15.68 -3.61
N LEU A 584 3.38 -16.13 -2.41
CA LEU A 584 4.33 -16.31 -1.32
C LEU A 584 4.63 -17.81 -1.23
N SER A 585 5.81 -18.23 -1.69
CA SER A 585 6.37 -19.54 -1.41
C SER A 585 7.59 -19.33 -0.55
N LEU A 586 7.62 -19.90 0.65
CA LEU A 586 8.78 -19.77 1.53
C LEU A 586 9.72 -20.95 1.43
N PRO A 587 11.01 -20.69 1.69
CA PRO A 587 12.06 -21.66 1.59
C PRO A 587 12.12 -22.58 2.79
N SER A 588 12.57 -23.79 2.50
CA SER A 588 13.02 -24.72 3.53
C SER A 588 14.25 -24.18 4.29
N LYS A 589 14.16 -24.15 5.62
CA LYS A 589 15.26 -24.30 6.59
C LYS A 589 16.50 -23.39 6.63
N THR A 590 16.65 -22.34 5.82
CA THR A 590 17.86 -21.50 5.82
C THR A 590 17.65 -20.09 6.39
N MET A 591 16.59 -19.84 7.14
CA MET A 591 16.26 -18.49 7.66
C MET A 591 17.11 -17.99 8.85
N GLU A 592 18.05 -18.76 9.37
CA GLU A 592 18.78 -18.33 10.56
C GLU A 592 19.93 -17.33 10.34
N SER A 593 20.38 -17.10 9.11
CA SER A 593 21.60 -16.32 8.91
C SER A 593 21.50 -15.01 8.11
N ASN A 594 20.38 -14.67 7.46
CA ASN A 594 20.29 -13.45 6.63
C ASN A 594 19.02 -12.64 6.83
N ALA A 595 18.64 -12.38 8.05
CA ALA A 595 17.43 -11.62 8.43
C ALA A 595 17.44 -10.12 8.02
N SER A 596 18.48 -9.60 7.36
CA SER A 596 18.67 -8.16 7.21
C SER A 596 18.23 -7.56 5.88
N HIS A 597 17.87 -8.32 4.83
CA HIS A 597 17.71 -7.69 3.51
C HIS A 597 16.54 -8.13 2.63
N ASN A 598 15.72 -9.09 3.05
CA ASN A 598 14.52 -9.41 2.26
C ASN A 598 13.29 -8.83 2.96
N ILE A 599 12.59 -7.97 2.27
CA ILE A 599 11.27 -7.48 2.63
C ILE A 599 10.34 -8.71 2.59
N LEU A 600 10.40 -9.51 3.66
CA LEU A 600 9.36 -10.44 4.03
C LEU A 600 8.07 -9.63 3.96
N THR A 601 7.12 -10.06 3.20
CA THR A 601 5.85 -9.36 3.07
C THR A 601 5.33 -9.07 4.46
N CYS A 602 4.91 -7.86 4.71
CA CYS A 602 4.47 -7.37 6.03
C CYS A 602 3.51 -8.35 6.73
N SER A 603 2.73 -9.12 5.97
CA SER A 603 1.83 -10.15 6.47
C SER A 603 2.54 -11.32 7.16
N ASN A 604 3.60 -11.87 6.56
CA ASN A 604 4.30 -13.05 7.11
C ASN A 604 5.15 -12.66 8.32
N VAL A 605 5.80 -11.48 8.27
CA VAL A 605 6.56 -10.95 9.39
C VAL A 605 5.64 -10.66 10.58
N VAL A 606 4.50 -10.00 10.33
CA VAL A 606 3.53 -9.70 11.39
C VAL A 606 2.99 -11.00 12.00
N LEU A 607 2.64 -12.00 11.19
CA LEU A 607 2.07 -13.25 11.68
C LEU A 607 3.10 -14.10 12.42
N SER A 608 4.28 -14.35 11.84
CA SER A 608 5.29 -15.20 12.48
C SER A 608 5.90 -14.54 13.74
N LEU A 609 6.17 -13.24 13.73
CA LEU A 609 6.71 -12.52 14.88
C LEU A 609 5.67 -12.28 15.97
N GLN A 610 4.44 -11.89 15.59
CA GLN A 610 3.39 -11.57 16.55
C GLN A 610 2.84 -12.82 17.26
N PHE A 611 2.78 -13.96 16.55
CA PHE A 611 2.24 -15.21 17.07
C PHE A 611 3.31 -16.25 17.41
N GLN A 612 4.59 -15.94 17.11
CA GLN A 612 5.73 -16.81 17.34
C GLN A 612 5.54 -18.22 16.74
N ASP A 613 4.86 -18.29 15.60
CA ASP A 613 4.63 -19.51 14.85
C ASP A 613 5.61 -19.58 13.67
N PRO A 614 6.71 -20.33 13.80
CA PRO A 614 7.68 -20.49 12.73
C PRO A 614 7.13 -21.33 11.56
N GLU A 615 6.12 -22.19 11.79
CA GLU A 615 5.55 -23.08 10.79
C GLU A 615 4.61 -22.36 9.83
N PHE A 616 3.99 -21.24 10.23
CA PHE A 616 3.18 -20.41 9.34
C PHE A 616 3.96 -19.97 8.09
N GLY A 617 5.24 -19.76 8.23
CA GLY A 617 6.12 -19.41 7.13
C GLY A 617 6.28 -20.52 6.08
N SER A 618 6.03 -21.79 6.39
CA SER A 618 6.13 -22.91 5.46
C SER A 618 4.91 -23.05 4.54
N LEU A 619 3.79 -22.39 4.88
CA LEU A 619 2.56 -22.43 4.11
C LEU A 619 2.68 -21.60 2.82
N SER A 620 2.21 -22.15 1.71
CA SER A 620 2.13 -21.43 0.45
C SER A 620 0.91 -20.52 0.42
N GLY A 621 1.14 -19.22 0.28
CA GLY A 621 0.06 -18.24 0.30
C GLY A 621 -0.01 -17.35 -0.93
N GLY A 622 -1.20 -16.83 -1.21
CA GLY A 622 -1.42 -15.76 -2.17
C GLY A 622 -1.76 -14.45 -1.45
N ARG A 623 -0.92 -13.43 -1.62
CA ARG A 623 -1.24 -12.10 -1.12
C ARG A 623 -1.91 -11.27 -2.19
N VAL A 624 -3.13 -10.83 -1.94
CA VAL A 624 -3.76 -9.78 -2.75
C VAL A 624 -3.07 -8.46 -2.43
N VAL A 625 -2.19 -8.03 -3.33
CA VAL A 625 -1.43 -6.78 -3.19
C VAL A 625 -2.33 -5.58 -3.42
N ARG A 626 -3.16 -5.67 -4.44
CA ARG A 626 -4.14 -4.64 -4.80
C ARG A 626 -5.40 -5.26 -5.39
N ILE A 627 -6.52 -4.64 -5.04
CA ILE A 627 -7.81 -4.84 -5.70
C ILE A 627 -8.41 -3.48 -6.02
N ALA A 628 -8.80 -3.28 -7.26
CA ALA A 628 -9.38 -2.04 -7.75
C ALA A 628 -10.67 -2.32 -8.47
N VAL A 629 -11.73 -1.60 -8.13
CA VAL A 629 -13.00 -1.61 -8.84
C VAL A 629 -13.20 -0.25 -9.48
N ASN A 630 -13.74 -0.22 -10.69
CA ASN A 630 -14.04 1.02 -11.39
C ASN A 630 -14.86 1.95 -10.46
N PRO A 631 -14.45 3.20 -10.26
CA PRO A 631 -15.10 4.13 -9.34
C PRO A 631 -16.60 4.30 -9.59
N ASP A 632 -17.03 4.22 -10.84
CA ASP A 632 -18.43 4.39 -11.23
C ASP A 632 -19.33 3.20 -10.81
N TYR A 633 -18.73 2.04 -10.53
CA TYR A 633 -19.41 0.78 -10.19
C TYR A 633 -19.09 0.29 -8.77
N GLN A 634 -18.54 1.13 -7.91
CA GLN A 634 -18.24 0.77 -6.52
C GLN A 634 -19.52 0.50 -5.71
N GLY A 635 -19.46 -0.50 -4.82
CA GLY A 635 -20.61 -0.90 -4.02
C GLY A 635 -21.60 -1.85 -4.70
N MET A 636 -21.46 -2.14 -6.01
CA MET A 636 -22.37 -2.98 -6.80
C MET A 636 -22.03 -4.48 -6.79
N GLY A 637 -21.00 -4.91 -6.03
CA GLY A 637 -20.66 -6.32 -5.87
C GLY A 637 -19.58 -6.87 -6.83
N TYR A 638 -19.04 -6.08 -7.75
CA TYR A 638 -18.02 -6.55 -8.70
C TYR A 638 -16.71 -6.98 -8.02
N GLY A 639 -16.27 -6.25 -6.99
CA GLY A 639 -15.09 -6.63 -6.22
C GLY A 639 -15.27 -7.96 -5.49
N SER A 640 -16.45 -8.19 -4.91
CA SER A 640 -16.80 -9.46 -4.26
C SER A 640 -16.86 -10.61 -5.25
N ARG A 641 -17.41 -10.37 -6.46
CA ARG A 641 -17.44 -11.36 -7.55
C ARG A 641 -16.03 -11.73 -8.01
N ALA A 642 -15.16 -10.73 -8.21
CA ALA A 642 -13.79 -10.95 -8.63
C ALA A 642 -13.00 -11.77 -7.60
N LEU A 643 -13.15 -11.48 -6.29
CA LEU A 643 -12.54 -12.27 -5.22
C LEU A 643 -13.11 -13.68 -5.13
N GLN A 644 -14.41 -13.85 -5.32
CA GLN A 644 -15.06 -15.15 -5.33
C GLN A 644 -14.50 -16.05 -6.45
N GLN A 645 -14.41 -15.52 -7.69
CA GLN A 645 -13.84 -16.27 -8.80
C GLN A 645 -12.35 -16.55 -8.61
N LEU A 646 -11.59 -15.61 -8.03
CA LEU A 646 -10.19 -15.83 -7.68
C LEU A 646 -10.02 -16.95 -6.64
N GLN A 647 -10.90 -17.00 -5.63
CA GLN A 647 -10.91 -18.09 -4.64
C GLN A 647 -11.19 -19.43 -5.31
N LEU A 648 -12.27 -19.53 -6.10
CA LEU A 648 -12.64 -20.75 -6.82
C LEU A 648 -11.53 -21.22 -7.76
N TYR A 649 -10.80 -20.29 -8.38
CA TYR A 649 -9.66 -20.60 -9.23
C TYR A 649 -8.54 -21.29 -8.47
N TYR A 650 -8.12 -20.72 -7.33
CA TYR A 650 -7.06 -21.32 -6.50
C TYR A 650 -7.52 -22.56 -5.72
N GLU A 651 -8.82 -22.76 -5.54
CA GLU A 651 -9.42 -24.00 -5.01
C GLU A 651 -9.51 -25.11 -6.07
N GLY A 652 -9.12 -24.82 -7.34
CA GLY A 652 -9.11 -25.81 -8.43
C GLY A 652 -10.48 -26.13 -9.03
N GLN A 653 -11.50 -25.28 -8.81
CA GLN A 653 -12.86 -25.52 -9.32
C GLN A 653 -13.05 -25.18 -10.81
N PHE A 654 -12.04 -24.62 -11.47
CA PHE A 654 -12.01 -24.45 -12.92
C PHE A 654 -11.23 -25.60 -13.55
N PRO A 655 -11.89 -26.56 -14.23
CA PRO A 655 -11.19 -27.68 -14.86
C PRO A 655 -10.30 -27.14 -15.97
N TYR A 656 -9.03 -27.55 -15.92
CA TYR A 656 -8.04 -27.23 -16.95
C TYR A 656 -8.30 -28.06 -18.20
N MET A 657 -8.50 -27.39 -19.35
CA MET A 657 -8.92 -28.07 -20.59
C MET A 657 -7.78 -28.49 -21.52
N ASP A 658 -6.53 -28.09 -21.25
CA ASP A 658 -5.40 -28.32 -22.18
C ASP A 658 -4.25 -29.07 -21.51
N GLU A 659 -4.13 -30.37 -21.78
CA GLU A 659 -2.96 -31.16 -21.32
C GLU A 659 -1.67 -30.81 -22.09
N ASN A 660 -1.74 -30.17 -23.26
CA ASN A 660 -0.61 -29.89 -24.14
C ASN A 660 -0.02 -28.45 -24.02
N ALA A 661 -0.59 -27.57 -23.21
CA ALA A 661 -0.15 -26.17 -23.10
C ALA A 661 1.07 -25.94 -22.21
N GLN A 662 1.78 -27.00 -21.79
CA GLN A 662 2.98 -26.86 -20.95
C GLN A 662 4.19 -26.21 -21.63
N THR A 663 4.12 -25.94 -22.94
CA THR A 663 5.26 -25.41 -23.72
C THR A 663 5.17 -23.94 -24.10
N ALA A 664 4.11 -23.24 -23.74
CA ALA A 664 3.95 -21.82 -24.09
C ALA A 664 4.56 -20.83 -23.07
N ASN A 665 5.41 -21.26 -22.15
CA ASN A 665 6.31 -20.35 -21.43
C ASN A 665 7.50 -20.02 -22.36
N SER A 666 7.24 -19.30 -23.43
CA SER A 666 8.30 -18.60 -24.16
C SER A 666 8.82 -17.45 -23.29
N GLN A 667 9.56 -17.83 -22.25
CA GLN A 667 10.36 -16.87 -21.51
C GLN A 667 11.34 -16.24 -22.51
N ILE A 668 11.55 -14.93 -22.40
CA ILE A 668 12.65 -14.24 -23.07
C ILE A 668 13.97 -14.72 -22.41
N THR A 669 14.30 -16.00 -22.60
CA THR A 669 15.44 -16.61 -21.90
C THR A 669 16.74 -16.52 -22.67
N SER A 670 16.69 -16.25 -23.95
CA SER A 670 17.88 -15.98 -24.75
C SER A 670 17.55 -15.14 -25.98
N VAL A 671 18.18 -14.00 -26.08
CA VAL A 671 18.28 -13.29 -27.35
C VAL A 671 19.31 -14.06 -28.15
N THR A 672 18.88 -14.83 -29.16
CA THR A 672 19.81 -15.37 -30.17
C THR A 672 20.51 -14.17 -30.76
N SER A 673 21.81 -14.07 -30.57
CA SER A 673 22.67 -13.08 -31.23
C SER A 673 22.77 -13.44 -32.71
N GLU A 674 21.75 -13.10 -33.48
CA GLU A 674 21.94 -12.90 -34.91
C GLU A 674 22.97 -11.77 -35.01
N ALA A 675 24.04 -12.01 -35.76
CA ALA A 675 25.14 -11.08 -35.94
C ALA A 675 24.74 -9.89 -36.81
N VAL A 676 23.72 -9.16 -36.37
CA VAL A 676 23.30 -7.89 -36.98
C VAL A 676 24.06 -6.78 -36.30
N SER A 677 24.74 -5.97 -37.06
CA SER A 677 25.42 -4.75 -36.59
C SER A 677 24.41 -3.82 -35.91
N LEU A 678 24.78 -3.19 -34.81
CA LEU A 678 23.97 -2.19 -34.10
C LEU A 678 23.45 -1.08 -35.05
N LEU A 679 24.20 -0.78 -36.11
CA LEU A 679 23.86 0.23 -37.14
C LEU A 679 22.79 -0.21 -38.14
N GLU A 680 22.45 -1.51 -38.18
CA GLU A 680 21.46 -2.08 -39.12
C GLU A 680 20.25 -2.68 -38.39
N GLU A 681 20.27 -2.69 -37.08
CA GLU A 681 19.25 -3.31 -36.26
C GLU A 681 17.96 -2.50 -36.23
N VAL A 682 16.87 -3.07 -36.78
CA VAL A 682 15.52 -2.50 -36.70
C VAL A 682 14.71 -3.23 -35.65
N LEU A 683 14.24 -2.49 -34.63
CA LEU A 683 13.47 -3.04 -33.55
C LEU A 683 11.97 -2.94 -33.84
N HIS A 684 11.28 -4.06 -33.71
CA HIS A 684 9.83 -4.15 -33.78
C HIS A 684 9.27 -4.88 -32.55
N PRO A 685 8.02 -4.56 -32.12
CA PRO A 685 7.34 -5.39 -31.13
C PRO A 685 7.28 -6.86 -31.58
N ARG A 686 7.38 -7.80 -30.64
CA ARG A 686 7.32 -9.23 -30.93
C ARG A 686 5.98 -9.61 -31.57
N LYS A 687 5.99 -10.51 -32.58
CA LYS A 687 4.79 -10.93 -33.32
C LYS A 687 4.16 -12.20 -32.73
N ASP A 688 4.99 -13.11 -32.23
CA ASP A 688 4.55 -14.41 -31.68
C ASP A 688 4.34 -14.31 -30.17
N LEU A 689 3.25 -13.66 -29.77
CA LEU A 689 2.89 -13.48 -28.38
C LEU A 689 1.64 -14.28 -28.02
N PRO A 690 1.56 -14.84 -26.79
CA PRO A 690 0.35 -15.49 -26.32
C PRO A 690 -0.82 -14.50 -26.25
N PRO A 691 -2.07 -14.96 -26.16
CA PRO A 691 -3.22 -14.08 -25.98
C PRO A 691 -3.07 -13.16 -24.75
N LEU A 692 -3.50 -11.90 -24.88
CA LEU A 692 -3.44 -10.92 -23.78
C LEU A 692 -4.27 -11.37 -22.57
N LEU A 693 -5.43 -11.96 -22.83
CA LEU A 693 -6.40 -12.40 -21.84
C LEU A 693 -6.60 -13.91 -21.95
N LEU A 694 -6.41 -14.62 -20.84
CA LEU A 694 -6.64 -16.04 -20.73
C LEU A 694 -7.80 -16.31 -19.78
N LYS A 695 -8.69 -17.22 -20.15
CA LYS A 695 -9.72 -17.70 -19.23
C LYS A 695 -9.07 -18.49 -18.09
N LEU A 696 -9.69 -18.50 -16.94
CA LEU A 696 -9.15 -19.22 -15.77
C LEU A 696 -9.06 -20.74 -16.02
N SER A 697 -9.88 -21.30 -16.93
CA SER A 697 -9.80 -22.70 -17.37
C SER A 697 -8.65 -23.00 -18.35
N GLU A 698 -8.02 -21.98 -18.94
CA GLU A 698 -6.90 -22.13 -19.89
C GLU A 698 -5.53 -22.06 -19.18
N ARG A 699 -5.52 -21.80 -17.87
CA ARG A 699 -4.30 -21.71 -17.08
C ARG A 699 -4.44 -22.51 -15.80
N ARG A 700 -3.46 -23.40 -15.53
CA ARG A 700 -3.41 -24.13 -14.28
C ARG A 700 -3.14 -23.19 -13.10
N ALA A 701 -3.95 -23.29 -12.05
CA ALA A 701 -3.73 -22.54 -10.83
C ALA A 701 -2.49 -23.02 -10.06
N GLU A 702 -1.77 -22.13 -9.45
CA GLU A 702 -0.73 -22.46 -8.49
C GLU A 702 -1.37 -23.04 -7.22
N ARG A 703 -0.69 -23.98 -6.58
CA ARG A 703 -1.16 -24.52 -5.30
C ARG A 703 -0.93 -23.48 -4.20
N LEU A 704 -2.02 -23.07 -3.58
CA LEU A 704 -2.01 -22.14 -2.46
C LEU A 704 -2.88 -22.71 -1.33
N GLU A 705 -2.43 -22.53 -0.09
CA GLU A 705 -3.17 -22.95 1.11
C GLU A 705 -4.05 -21.82 1.66
N TYR A 706 -3.64 -20.57 1.42
CA TYR A 706 -4.45 -19.42 1.84
C TYR A 706 -4.35 -18.24 0.87
N LEU A 707 -5.39 -17.39 0.88
CA LEU A 707 -5.38 -16.05 0.32
C LEU A 707 -5.38 -15.03 1.45
N GLY A 708 -4.44 -14.10 1.42
CA GLY A 708 -4.32 -13.06 2.42
C GLY A 708 -4.33 -11.66 1.82
N VAL A 709 -4.81 -10.71 2.59
CA VAL A 709 -4.67 -9.28 2.30
C VAL A 709 -4.15 -8.57 3.53
N SER A 710 -3.15 -7.71 3.37
CA SER A 710 -2.70 -6.80 4.42
C SER A 710 -2.83 -5.37 3.95
N TYR A 711 -3.33 -4.48 4.78
CA TYR A 711 -3.45 -3.07 4.49
C TYR A 711 -3.21 -2.24 5.74
N VAL A 712 -2.71 -1.03 5.54
CA VAL A 712 -2.51 -0.07 6.61
C VAL A 712 -3.86 0.51 7.01
N LEU A 713 -4.21 0.41 8.28
CA LEU A 713 -5.43 1.01 8.79
C LEU A 713 -5.16 2.51 9.06
N LEU A 714 -5.68 3.36 8.20
CA LEU A 714 -5.57 4.83 8.32
C LEU A 714 -6.45 5.42 9.43
N ILE A 715 -6.97 4.59 10.33
CA ILE A 715 -7.70 5.06 11.50
C ILE A 715 -6.69 5.22 12.62
N VAL A 716 -6.54 6.45 13.03
CA VAL A 716 -5.73 6.89 14.17
C VAL A 716 -5.89 5.93 15.35
N MET A 717 -4.79 5.33 15.81
CA MET A 717 -4.62 4.52 17.03
C MET A 717 -4.83 3.02 16.94
N LEU A 718 -4.12 2.36 16.04
CA LEU A 718 -3.76 0.97 16.22
C LEU A 718 -2.30 0.88 16.63
N GLY A 719 -1.98 0.05 17.60
CA GLY A 719 -0.66 -0.06 18.18
C GLY A 719 0.45 -0.15 17.16
N PHE A 720 1.57 0.46 17.47
CA PHE A 720 2.78 0.39 16.67
C PHE A 720 3.18 -1.06 16.42
N ASN A 721 3.44 -1.40 15.18
CA ASN A 721 4.33 -2.49 14.89
C ASN A 721 5.75 -1.97 15.17
N ASP A 722 6.36 -2.41 16.26
CA ASP A 722 7.68 -1.94 16.70
C ASP A 722 8.79 -2.11 15.64
N LEU A 723 8.57 -2.99 14.65
CA LEU A 723 9.51 -3.26 13.56
C LEU A 723 9.35 -2.36 12.33
N THR A 724 8.12 -1.98 11.98
CA THR A 724 7.84 -1.18 10.77
C THR A 724 7.31 0.20 11.08
N GLY A 725 6.88 0.47 12.31
CA GLY A 725 6.23 1.72 12.70
C GLY A 725 4.85 1.96 12.06
N GLU A 726 4.32 0.98 11.33
CA GLU A 726 3.05 1.10 10.60
C GLU A 726 1.95 0.25 11.24
N HIS A 727 0.73 0.79 11.25
CA HIS A 727 -0.46 0.06 11.69
C HIS A 727 -0.98 -0.80 10.54
N SER A 728 -0.98 -2.11 10.69
CA SER A 728 -1.44 -3.02 9.66
C SER A 728 -2.55 -3.94 10.16
N LEU A 729 -3.53 -4.20 9.28
CA LEU A 729 -4.53 -5.23 9.45
C LEU A 729 -4.28 -6.34 8.44
N VAL A 730 -4.33 -7.58 8.88
CA VAL A 730 -4.20 -8.77 8.04
C VAL A 730 -5.52 -9.52 8.04
N MET A 731 -6.01 -9.84 6.85
CA MET A 731 -7.17 -10.72 6.65
C MET A 731 -6.70 -11.96 5.89
N LEU A 732 -7.09 -13.13 6.37
CA LEU A 732 -6.75 -14.42 5.77
C LEU A 732 -8.01 -15.19 5.42
N LYS A 733 -7.97 -15.88 4.28
CA LYS A 733 -8.97 -16.83 3.82
C LYS A 733 -8.27 -18.14 3.49
N GLU A 734 -8.61 -19.18 4.19
CA GLU A 734 -8.20 -20.54 3.88
C GLU A 734 -8.83 -21.01 2.57
N LEU A 735 -8.07 -21.75 1.78
CA LEU A 735 -8.49 -22.34 0.53
C LEU A 735 -8.76 -23.84 0.72
N ASN A 736 -9.96 -24.27 0.36
CA ASN A 736 -10.34 -25.69 0.41
C ASN A 736 -9.84 -26.38 -0.87
N THR A 737 -8.61 -26.88 -0.84
CA THR A 737 -8.08 -27.69 -1.95
C THR A 737 -8.53 -29.15 -1.82
N VAL A 738 -8.91 -29.76 -2.93
CA VAL A 738 -9.48 -31.13 -3.00
C VAL A 738 -8.54 -32.22 -2.43
N GLU A 739 -7.25 -31.95 -2.35
CA GLU A 739 -6.21 -32.94 -1.99
C GLU A 739 -5.85 -32.97 -0.48
N ALA A 740 -6.32 -32.03 0.33
CA ALA A 740 -5.98 -31.98 1.76
C ALA A 740 -7.15 -31.47 2.62
N PRO A 741 -8.18 -32.27 2.87
CA PRO A 741 -9.35 -31.84 3.66
C PRO A 741 -9.05 -31.64 5.16
N GLU A 742 -7.90 -32.08 5.67
CA GLU A 742 -7.59 -32.04 7.12
C GLU A 742 -6.59 -30.95 7.57
N GLN A 743 -5.99 -30.20 6.65
CA GLN A 743 -4.95 -29.22 6.98
C GLN A 743 -5.45 -27.85 7.46
N GLY A 744 -6.75 -27.60 7.45
CA GLY A 744 -7.34 -26.31 7.80
C GLY A 744 -7.44 -25.94 9.29
N GLN A 745 -6.89 -26.74 10.20
CA GLN A 745 -7.04 -26.47 11.65
C GLN A 745 -6.24 -25.28 12.13
N TRP A 746 -5.14 -24.94 11.50
CA TRP A 746 -4.27 -23.83 11.91
C TRP A 746 -4.97 -22.46 11.82
N LEU A 747 -5.77 -22.20 10.77
CA LEU A 747 -6.48 -20.92 10.62
C LEU A 747 -7.56 -20.75 11.69
N SER A 748 -8.22 -21.84 12.06
CA SER A 748 -9.18 -21.86 13.18
C SER A 748 -8.50 -21.55 14.51
N ALA A 749 -7.34 -22.18 14.78
CA ALA A 749 -6.54 -21.90 15.96
C ALA A 749 -6.03 -20.46 16.00
N PHE A 750 -5.52 -19.99 14.86
CA PHE A 750 -5.09 -18.60 14.68
C PHE A 750 -6.24 -17.61 14.95
N TRP A 751 -7.44 -17.88 14.41
CA TRP A 751 -8.59 -17.02 14.61
C TRP A 751 -9.05 -16.99 16.09
N LYS A 752 -8.99 -18.12 16.78
CA LYS A 752 -9.30 -18.18 18.21
C LYS A 752 -8.33 -17.33 19.03
N ASP A 753 -7.03 -17.42 18.75
CA ASP A 753 -6.02 -16.63 19.44
C ASP A 753 -6.12 -15.13 19.08
N PHE A 754 -6.29 -14.81 17.80
CA PHE A 754 -6.52 -13.44 17.34
C PHE A 754 -7.72 -12.81 18.06
N ARG A 755 -8.86 -13.51 18.10
CA ARG A 755 -10.08 -13.04 18.78
C ARG A 755 -9.80 -12.75 20.24
N ARG A 756 -9.14 -13.68 20.94
CA ARG A 756 -8.78 -13.54 22.35
C ARG A 756 -7.93 -12.30 22.61
N ARG A 757 -6.88 -12.09 21.79
CA ARG A 757 -6.01 -10.92 21.90
C ARG A 757 -6.72 -9.63 21.54
N PHE A 758 -7.50 -9.64 20.47
CA PHE A 758 -8.25 -8.46 20.03
C PHE A 758 -9.23 -7.98 21.12
N LEU A 759 -9.99 -8.91 21.73
CA LEU A 759 -10.87 -8.58 22.85
C LEU A 759 -10.13 -7.95 24.03
N SER A 760 -8.92 -8.42 24.32
CA SER A 760 -8.12 -7.85 25.40
C SER A 760 -7.59 -6.45 25.07
N LEU A 761 -7.29 -6.17 23.80
CA LEU A 761 -6.80 -4.87 23.35
C LEU A 761 -7.90 -3.81 23.18
N LEU A 762 -9.17 -4.21 23.15
CA LEU A 762 -10.29 -3.27 23.08
C LEU A 762 -10.37 -2.32 24.28
N SER A 763 -9.85 -2.70 25.45
CA SER A 763 -9.78 -1.84 26.62
C SER A 763 -8.59 -0.86 26.60
N TYR A 764 -7.64 -1.05 25.69
CA TYR A 764 -6.43 -0.22 25.58
C TYR A 764 -6.47 0.62 24.28
N GLN A 765 -5.65 0.24 23.31
CA GLN A 765 -5.43 1.01 22.10
C GLN A 765 -6.66 1.06 21.17
N PHE A 766 -7.50 0.01 21.19
CA PHE A 766 -8.70 -0.09 20.34
C PHE A 766 -9.96 0.46 21.01
N SER A 767 -9.84 1.09 22.18
CA SER A 767 -10.97 1.74 22.87
C SER A 767 -11.60 2.86 22.04
N SER A 768 -10.81 3.52 21.19
CA SER A 768 -11.26 4.58 20.28
C SER A 768 -12.04 4.09 19.05
N PHE A 769 -12.06 2.77 18.76
CA PHE A 769 -12.80 2.24 17.62
C PHE A 769 -14.31 2.41 17.82
N SER A 770 -15.02 2.67 16.71
CA SER A 770 -16.48 2.57 16.77
C SER A 770 -16.89 1.12 17.05
N PRO A 771 -17.94 0.88 17.89
CA PRO A 771 -18.41 -0.47 18.16
C PRO A 771 -18.81 -1.23 16.90
N SER A 772 -19.34 -0.56 15.88
CA SER A 772 -19.70 -1.15 14.59
C SER A 772 -18.51 -1.73 13.86
N MET A 773 -17.37 -1.02 13.87
CA MET A 773 -16.13 -1.48 13.25
C MET A 773 -15.55 -2.69 13.99
N ALA A 774 -15.50 -2.64 15.31
CA ALA A 774 -15.03 -3.75 16.14
C ALA A 774 -15.88 -5.01 15.96
N LEU A 775 -17.22 -4.86 15.85
CA LEU A 775 -18.14 -5.96 15.56
C LEU A 775 -17.91 -6.57 14.17
N ASN A 776 -17.67 -5.76 13.14
CA ASN A 776 -17.38 -6.27 11.80
C ASN A 776 -16.11 -7.14 11.78
N ILE A 777 -15.10 -6.79 12.59
CA ILE A 777 -13.89 -7.61 12.76
C ILE A 777 -14.23 -8.93 13.45
N LEU A 778 -15.05 -8.91 14.52
CA LEU A 778 -15.38 -10.10 15.32
C LEU A 778 -16.38 -11.04 14.66
N GLN A 779 -17.28 -10.55 13.80
CA GLN A 779 -18.38 -11.30 13.19
C GLN A 779 -18.08 -11.74 11.76
N ASN A 780 -16.86 -12.12 11.45
CA ASN A 780 -16.52 -12.61 10.12
C ASN A 780 -17.28 -13.93 9.82
N LYS A 781 -18.10 -13.91 8.76
CA LYS A 781 -18.96 -15.04 8.37
C LYS A 781 -18.18 -16.30 7.98
N SER A 782 -16.95 -16.16 7.48
CA SER A 782 -16.12 -17.30 7.05
C SER A 782 -15.59 -18.13 8.21
N THR A 783 -15.50 -17.57 9.42
CA THR A 783 -14.97 -18.25 10.60
C THR A 783 -16.03 -18.81 11.55
N THR A 784 -17.31 -18.49 11.31
CA THR A 784 -18.42 -18.95 12.18
C THR A 784 -18.78 -20.42 12.01
N LYS A 785 -18.33 -21.08 10.94
CA LYS A 785 -18.68 -22.48 10.64
C LYS A 785 -17.88 -23.52 11.44
N THR A 786 -16.75 -23.14 12.02
CA THR A 786 -15.77 -24.07 12.65
C THR A 786 -15.78 -24.06 14.18
N ASP A 787 -16.49 -23.14 14.81
CA ASP A 787 -16.54 -23.08 16.27
C ASP A 787 -17.66 -24.00 16.81
N ALA A 788 -17.36 -25.27 17.03
CA ALA A 788 -18.10 -26.07 17.98
C ALA A 788 -17.88 -25.44 19.37
N SER A 789 -18.85 -24.68 19.88
CA SER A 789 -18.75 -24.07 21.20
C SER A 789 -18.70 -25.18 22.23
N SER A 790 -17.61 -25.24 23.04
CA SER A 790 -17.69 -25.95 24.31
C SER A 790 -18.72 -25.22 25.15
N ALA A 791 -19.85 -25.84 25.35
CA ALA A 791 -20.92 -25.28 26.20
C ALA A 791 -20.32 -25.05 27.61
N LEU A 792 -20.53 -23.85 28.15
CA LEU A 792 -20.07 -23.47 29.49
C LEU A 792 -20.65 -24.45 30.54
N SER A 793 -19.79 -25.07 31.31
CA SER A 793 -20.18 -25.94 32.40
C SER A 793 -20.54 -25.15 33.67
N SER A 794 -21.32 -25.75 34.58
CA SER A 794 -21.66 -25.13 35.86
C SER A 794 -20.38 -24.85 36.71
N SER A 795 -19.36 -25.69 36.61
CA SER A 795 -18.10 -25.51 37.31
C SER A 795 -17.27 -24.32 36.75
N GLU A 796 -17.26 -24.12 35.44
CA GLU A 796 -16.63 -22.97 34.82
C GLU A 796 -17.34 -21.65 35.12
N LEU A 797 -18.70 -21.70 35.17
CA LEU A 797 -19.54 -20.55 35.57
C LEU A 797 -19.22 -20.14 37.02
N SER A 798 -19.13 -21.11 37.94
CA SER A 798 -18.79 -20.87 39.36
C SER A 798 -17.35 -20.38 39.56
N GLY A 799 -16.43 -20.71 38.63
CA GLY A 799 -15.06 -20.19 38.62
C GLY A 799 -14.98 -18.74 38.17
N GLN A 800 -15.92 -18.25 37.39
CA GLN A 800 -15.94 -16.88 36.86
C GLN A 800 -16.80 -15.92 37.69
N PHE A 801 -17.93 -16.37 38.19
CA PHE A 801 -18.88 -15.58 38.97
C PHE A 801 -19.20 -16.25 40.31
N SER A 802 -19.13 -15.44 41.37
CA SER A 802 -19.61 -15.86 42.69
C SER A 802 -21.15 -15.94 42.71
N PRO A 803 -21.76 -16.67 43.63
CA PRO A 803 -23.22 -16.68 43.82
C PRO A 803 -23.80 -15.28 44.05
N TYR A 804 -23.04 -14.39 44.69
CA TYR A 804 -23.43 -12.99 44.92
C TYR A 804 -23.43 -12.16 43.60
N ASP A 805 -22.53 -12.47 42.68
CA ASP A 805 -22.44 -11.80 41.38
C ASP A 805 -23.64 -12.18 40.52
N LEU A 806 -24.00 -13.47 40.46
CA LEU A 806 -25.16 -13.94 39.76
C LEU A 806 -26.45 -13.31 40.33
N LYS A 807 -26.54 -13.15 41.66
CA LYS A 807 -27.64 -12.47 42.28
C LYS A 807 -27.71 -10.98 41.96
N ARG A 808 -26.61 -10.29 41.86
CA ARG A 808 -26.54 -8.88 41.42
C ARG A 808 -27.07 -8.74 39.96
N LEU A 809 -26.65 -9.61 39.07
CA LEU A 809 -27.15 -9.66 37.68
C LEU A 809 -28.64 -9.95 37.63
N GLU A 810 -29.12 -10.88 38.48
CA GLU A 810 -30.54 -11.20 38.58
C GLU A 810 -31.39 -10.02 39.08
N MET A 811 -30.95 -9.35 40.15
CA MET A 811 -31.59 -8.15 40.70
C MET A 811 -31.69 -7.04 39.66
N TYR A 812 -30.61 -6.79 38.90
CA TYR A 812 -30.62 -5.82 37.80
C TYR A 812 -31.61 -6.23 36.68
N SER A 813 -31.64 -7.50 36.30
CA SER A 813 -32.54 -8.00 35.27
C SER A 813 -34.00 -7.80 35.63
N ARG A 814 -34.34 -7.76 36.95
CA ARG A 814 -35.67 -7.51 37.50
C ARG A 814 -35.94 -6.01 37.80
N ASN A 815 -35.04 -5.12 37.42
CA ASN A 815 -35.12 -3.66 37.67
C ASN A 815 -35.13 -3.31 39.17
N MET A 816 -34.49 -4.10 40.02
CA MET A 816 -34.46 -3.85 41.47
C MET A 816 -33.23 -3.02 41.89
N VAL A 817 -32.24 -2.88 41.02
CA VAL A 817 -30.98 -2.15 41.27
C VAL A 817 -30.53 -1.42 40.02
N ASP A 818 -29.66 -0.41 40.18
CA ASP A 818 -29.11 0.37 39.08
C ASP A 818 -27.97 -0.37 38.41
N TYR A 819 -27.67 0.05 37.16
CA TYR A 819 -26.65 -0.58 36.30
C TYR A 819 -25.22 -0.45 36.88
N HIS A 820 -24.95 0.57 37.68
CA HIS A 820 -23.66 0.76 38.35
C HIS A 820 -23.29 -0.44 39.25
N LEU A 821 -24.23 -1.15 39.80
CA LEU A 821 -24.00 -2.31 40.66
C LEU A 821 -23.42 -3.53 39.91
N ILE A 822 -23.59 -3.59 38.60
CA ILE A 822 -23.14 -4.70 37.76
C ILE A 822 -22.02 -4.35 36.77
N MET A 823 -21.57 -3.10 36.79
CA MET A 823 -20.56 -2.62 35.81
C MET A 823 -19.25 -3.42 35.86
N ASP A 824 -18.83 -3.87 37.01
CA ASP A 824 -17.65 -4.71 37.24
C ASP A 824 -17.79 -6.12 36.61
N LEU A 825 -19.02 -6.59 36.40
CA LEU A 825 -19.32 -7.92 35.87
C LEU A 825 -19.45 -7.91 34.34
N ILE A 826 -19.76 -6.76 33.76
CA ILE A 826 -20.01 -6.63 32.31
C ILE A 826 -18.79 -7.01 31.46
N PRO A 827 -17.56 -6.66 31.78
CA PRO A 827 -16.38 -7.10 31.03
C PRO A 827 -16.27 -8.63 30.93
N ALA A 828 -16.55 -9.35 32.01
CA ALA A 828 -16.54 -10.80 32.02
C ALA A 828 -17.65 -11.39 31.14
N VAL A 829 -18.88 -10.87 31.25
CA VAL A 829 -20.02 -11.26 30.40
C VAL A 829 -19.70 -10.99 28.92
N ALA A 830 -19.16 -9.81 28.59
CA ALA A 830 -18.79 -9.43 27.24
C ALA A 830 -17.74 -10.37 26.66
N ARG A 831 -16.70 -10.66 27.43
CA ARG A 831 -15.65 -11.59 27.02
C ARG A 831 -16.19 -12.98 26.72
N MET A 832 -17.04 -13.52 27.59
CA MET A 832 -17.68 -14.84 27.38
C MET A 832 -18.56 -14.84 26.12
N PHE A 833 -19.35 -13.78 25.89
CA PHE A 833 -20.20 -13.69 24.69
C PHE A 833 -19.35 -13.68 23.40
N PHE A 834 -18.34 -12.81 23.34
CA PHE A 834 -17.52 -12.69 22.14
C PHE A 834 -16.54 -13.86 21.94
N LEU A 835 -16.24 -14.65 22.99
CA LEU A 835 -15.54 -15.93 22.87
C LEU A 835 -16.46 -17.11 22.52
N LYS A 836 -17.77 -16.84 22.34
CA LYS A 836 -18.82 -17.84 22.03
C LYS A 836 -19.01 -18.89 23.13
N GLN A 837 -18.76 -18.56 24.36
CA GLN A 837 -18.98 -19.43 25.51
C GLN A 837 -20.45 -19.44 25.96
N LEU A 838 -21.24 -18.42 25.58
CA LEU A 838 -22.65 -18.31 25.95
C LEU A 838 -23.61 -19.06 24.98
N GLY A 839 -23.14 -20.08 24.28
CA GLY A 839 -23.95 -20.98 23.47
C GLY A 839 -25.00 -20.30 22.57
N ASP A 840 -26.30 -20.60 22.83
CA ASP A 840 -27.43 -20.16 21.99
C ASP A 840 -27.90 -18.72 22.26
N VAL A 841 -27.19 -17.93 23.06
CA VAL A 841 -27.62 -16.55 23.33
C VAL A 841 -27.43 -15.69 22.09
N THR A 842 -28.53 -15.30 21.46
CA THR A 842 -28.54 -14.41 20.29
C THR A 842 -28.83 -12.98 20.71
N LEU A 843 -27.96 -12.05 20.32
CA LEU A 843 -28.07 -10.60 20.56
C LEU A 843 -28.29 -9.86 19.24
N SER A 844 -29.03 -8.77 19.26
CA SER A 844 -29.14 -7.87 18.11
C SER A 844 -27.82 -7.09 17.92
N ALA A 845 -27.58 -6.54 16.72
CA ALA A 845 -26.39 -5.75 16.43
C ALA A 845 -26.20 -4.59 17.41
N ALA A 846 -27.27 -3.88 17.77
CA ALA A 846 -27.23 -2.81 18.77
C ALA A 846 -26.88 -3.33 20.18
N GLN A 847 -27.40 -4.49 20.58
CA GLN A 847 -27.06 -5.13 21.86
C GLN A 847 -25.58 -5.59 21.88
N CYS A 848 -25.07 -6.13 20.76
CA CYS A 848 -23.67 -6.49 20.64
C CYS A 848 -22.77 -5.24 20.72
N ALA A 849 -23.16 -4.14 20.05
CA ALA A 849 -22.42 -2.87 20.09
C ALA A 849 -22.37 -2.29 21.52
N LEU A 850 -23.49 -2.35 22.25
CA LEU A 850 -23.56 -1.93 23.65
C LEU A 850 -22.67 -2.78 24.55
N LEU A 851 -22.79 -4.11 24.43
CA LEU A 851 -21.99 -5.04 25.25
C LEU A 851 -20.50 -4.88 24.99
N LEU A 852 -20.11 -4.63 23.74
CA LEU A 852 -18.72 -4.37 23.37
C LEU A 852 -18.26 -3.01 23.90
N GLY A 853 -19.04 -1.95 23.67
CA GLY A 853 -18.67 -0.60 24.06
C GLY A 853 -18.56 -0.42 25.58
N VAL A 854 -19.56 -0.87 26.33
CA VAL A 854 -19.56 -0.78 27.79
C VAL A 854 -18.58 -1.78 28.41
N GLY A 855 -18.64 -3.05 27.97
CA GLY A 855 -17.90 -4.14 28.62
C GLY A 855 -16.43 -4.24 28.25
N LEU A 856 -16.06 -3.95 27.01
CA LEU A 856 -14.69 -4.16 26.53
C LEU A 856 -13.94 -2.87 26.20
N GLN A 857 -14.63 -1.83 25.74
CA GLN A 857 -14.02 -0.54 25.45
C GLN A 857 -14.12 0.45 26.62
N HIS A 858 -14.89 0.13 27.67
CA HIS A 858 -15.14 0.98 28.86
C HIS A 858 -15.67 2.39 28.49
N LYS A 859 -16.48 2.47 27.42
CA LYS A 859 -17.13 3.70 26.97
C LYS A 859 -18.31 4.04 27.87
N SER A 860 -18.53 5.34 28.11
CA SER A 860 -19.73 5.80 28.81
C SER A 860 -20.97 5.69 27.91
N VAL A 861 -22.16 5.64 28.53
CA VAL A 861 -23.44 5.58 27.80
C VAL A 861 -23.59 6.82 26.89
N ASP A 862 -23.15 8.00 27.34
CA ASP A 862 -23.20 9.25 26.57
C ASP A 862 -22.30 9.23 25.33
N GLN A 863 -21.16 8.53 25.40
CA GLN A 863 -20.29 8.34 24.23
C GLN A 863 -20.93 7.38 23.22
N LEU A 864 -21.57 6.33 23.73
CA LEU A 864 -22.26 5.33 22.88
C LEU A 864 -23.55 5.91 22.26
N GLU A 865 -24.22 6.82 22.92
CA GLU A 865 -25.36 7.56 22.36
C GLU A 865 -24.95 8.29 21.06
N LYS A 866 -23.79 8.97 21.08
CA LYS A 866 -23.28 9.66 19.90
C LYS A 866 -22.76 8.73 18.79
N GLU A 867 -22.25 7.57 19.16
CA GLU A 867 -21.64 6.62 18.19
C GLU A 867 -22.68 5.68 17.56
N ILE A 868 -23.77 5.34 18.28
CA ILE A 868 -24.82 4.41 17.84
C ILE A 868 -26.05 5.19 17.30
N ASP A 869 -26.13 6.49 17.59
CA ASP A 869 -27.26 7.39 17.22
C ASP A 869 -28.61 6.90 17.76
N LEU A 870 -28.61 6.48 19.05
CA LEU A 870 -29.80 6.08 19.80
C LEU A 870 -29.82 6.78 21.15
N PRO A 871 -30.97 7.33 21.61
CA PRO A 871 -31.06 8.02 22.90
C PRO A 871 -30.73 7.08 24.07
N SER A 872 -30.10 7.63 25.12
CA SER A 872 -29.59 6.90 26.28
C SER A 872 -30.66 6.04 26.97
N SER A 873 -31.93 6.48 27.01
CA SER A 873 -33.03 5.73 27.58
C SER A 873 -33.31 4.42 26.79
N GLN A 874 -33.20 4.46 25.46
CA GLN A 874 -33.37 3.28 24.62
C GLN A 874 -32.17 2.33 24.76
N LEU A 875 -30.96 2.88 24.85
CA LEU A 875 -29.73 2.12 25.09
C LEU A 875 -29.83 1.33 26.40
N MET A 876 -30.26 1.99 27.49
CA MET A 876 -30.45 1.32 28.78
C MET A 876 -31.54 0.25 28.76
N GLY A 877 -32.64 0.47 28.01
CA GLY A 877 -33.65 -0.54 27.79
C GLY A 877 -33.14 -1.78 27.02
N LEU A 878 -32.29 -1.55 26.00
CA LEU A 878 -31.63 -2.64 25.27
C LEU A 878 -30.60 -3.38 26.14
N PHE A 879 -29.90 -2.65 27.00
CA PHE A 879 -28.93 -3.20 27.94
C PHE A 879 -29.62 -4.12 28.99
N ASN A 880 -30.73 -3.67 29.58
CA ASN A 880 -31.51 -4.53 30.50
C ASN A 880 -31.98 -5.80 29.81
N ARG A 881 -32.55 -5.73 28.58
CA ARG A 881 -32.96 -6.91 27.82
C ARG A 881 -31.78 -7.85 27.52
N LEU A 882 -30.59 -7.32 27.29
CA LEU A 882 -29.36 -8.09 27.10
C LEU A 882 -29.01 -8.87 28.35
N ILE A 883 -28.91 -8.19 29.50
CA ILE A 883 -28.57 -8.83 30.79
C ILE A 883 -29.65 -9.88 31.18
N ARG A 884 -30.91 -9.62 30.89
CA ARG A 884 -31.98 -10.58 31.13
C ARG A 884 -31.79 -11.88 30.33
N LYS A 885 -31.37 -11.82 29.07
CA LYS A 885 -31.03 -13.00 28.26
C LYS A 885 -29.84 -13.78 28.83
N VAL A 886 -28.84 -13.07 29.30
CA VAL A 886 -27.62 -13.68 29.88
C VAL A 886 -27.97 -14.39 31.20
N VAL A 887 -28.77 -13.74 32.08
CA VAL A 887 -29.20 -14.33 33.33
C VAL A 887 -30.06 -15.58 33.09
N GLN A 888 -30.99 -15.55 32.11
CA GLN A 888 -31.76 -16.74 31.72
C GLN A 888 -30.87 -17.90 31.27
N PHE A 889 -29.80 -17.59 30.55
CA PHE A 889 -28.85 -18.61 30.14
C PHE A 889 -28.07 -19.19 31.33
N PHE A 890 -27.60 -18.36 32.27
CA PHE A 890 -26.91 -18.82 33.45
C PHE A 890 -27.81 -19.66 34.35
N ASN A 891 -29.06 -19.26 34.55
CA ASN A 891 -30.04 -20.05 35.29
C ASN A 891 -30.27 -21.42 34.64
N ARG A 892 -30.40 -21.49 33.31
CA ARG A 892 -30.54 -22.75 32.59
C ARG A 892 -29.34 -23.70 32.78
N ILE A 893 -28.09 -23.15 32.88
CA ILE A 893 -26.92 -23.98 33.17
C ILE A 893 -27.00 -24.56 34.58
N GLN A 894 -27.40 -23.74 35.57
CA GLN A 894 -27.59 -24.19 36.95
C GLN A 894 -28.72 -25.20 37.08
N GLU A 895 -29.86 -24.95 36.43
CA GLU A 895 -30.99 -25.87 36.38
C GLU A 895 -30.57 -27.23 35.81
N LYS A 896 -29.87 -27.27 34.69
CA LYS A 896 -29.37 -28.51 34.09
C LYS A 896 -28.36 -29.25 35.00
N ALA A 897 -27.50 -28.51 35.72
CA ALA A 897 -26.58 -29.12 36.66
C ALA A 897 -27.31 -29.75 37.82
N ILE A 898 -28.33 -29.09 38.38
CA ILE A 898 -29.21 -29.62 39.43
C ILE A 898 -30.03 -30.81 38.91
N GLU A 899 -30.58 -30.73 37.71
CA GLU A 899 -31.29 -31.86 37.08
C GLU A 899 -30.42 -33.10 36.94
N ALA A 900 -29.13 -32.92 36.60
CA ALA A 900 -28.15 -34.00 36.48
C ALA A 900 -27.82 -34.65 37.82
N GLU A 901 -27.89 -33.89 38.92
CA GLU A 901 -27.69 -34.40 40.28
C GLU A 901 -28.96 -35.02 40.87
N MET A 902 -30.14 -34.67 40.37
CA MET A 902 -31.37 -35.27 40.81
C MET A 902 -31.42 -36.74 40.41
N VAL A 903 -31.49 -37.62 41.39
CA VAL A 903 -31.71 -39.05 41.17
C VAL A 903 -33.14 -39.21 40.61
N VAL A 904 -33.20 -39.51 39.30
CA VAL A 904 -34.49 -39.90 38.72
C VAL A 904 -34.91 -41.21 39.37
N SER A 905 -35.88 -41.17 40.29
CA SER A 905 -36.55 -42.36 40.78
C SER A 905 -37.15 -43.05 39.55
N LYS A 906 -36.59 -44.18 39.17
CA LYS A 906 -37.23 -45.05 38.19
C LYS A 906 -38.50 -45.53 38.84
N ASP A 907 -39.63 -45.10 38.36
CA ASP A 907 -40.91 -45.73 38.65
C ASP A 907 -40.87 -47.20 38.13
N ILE A 908 -40.59 -48.10 39.06
CA ILE A 908 -40.62 -49.50 38.78
C ILE A 908 -42.08 -49.87 38.71
N SER A 909 -42.66 -49.98 37.53
CA SER A 909 -43.93 -50.57 37.30
C SER A 909 -43.78 -52.07 37.56
N MET A 910 -44.29 -52.53 38.69
CA MET A 910 -44.36 -53.97 39.00
C MET A 910 -45.57 -54.57 38.22
N GLU A 911 -45.28 -54.98 36.99
CA GLU A 911 -46.14 -55.92 36.27
C GLU A 911 -45.76 -57.33 36.67
N PRO A 912 -46.74 -58.20 37.03
CA PRO A 912 -46.44 -59.59 37.41
C PRO A 912 -45.94 -60.32 36.16
N THR A 913 -44.66 -60.65 36.20
CA THR A 913 -43.98 -61.40 35.15
C THR A 913 -44.45 -62.86 35.20
N VAL A 914 -44.87 -63.38 34.07
CA VAL A 914 -45.30 -64.80 33.90
C VAL A 914 -44.02 -65.68 33.81
N LYS A 915 -42.86 -65.15 33.87
CA LYS A 915 -41.57 -65.89 33.80
C LYS A 915 -41.17 -66.37 35.18
N THR A 916 -40.63 -67.59 35.25
CA THR A 916 -40.03 -68.10 36.50
C THR A 916 -38.79 -67.33 36.86
N LEU A 917 -38.40 -67.22 38.13
CA LEU A 917 -37.21 -66.52 38.61
C LEU A 917 -35.95 -67.06 38.01
N ASN A 918 -35.91 -68.35 37.66
CA ASN A 918 -34.72 -68.94 36.98
C ASN A 918 -34.62 -68.54 35.53
N ASP A 919 -35.72 -68.38 34.82
CA ASP A 919 -35.66 -67.97 33.42
C ASP A 919 -35.24 -66.47 33.30
N ASP A 920 -35.61 -65.64 34.27
CA ASP A 920 -35.23 -64.22 34.36
C ASP A 920 -33.77 -64.04 34.72
N LEU A 921 -33.30 -64.89 35.62
CA LEU A 921 -31.83 -64.94 35.94
C LEU A 921 -31.01 -65.45 34.79
N ASP A 922 -31.46 -66.40 34.00
CA ASP A 922 -30.75 -66.90 32.81
C ASP A 922 -30.77 -65.91 31.64
N GLU A 923 -31.87 -65.15 31.53
CA GLU A 923 -31.94 -64.06 30.53
C GLU A 923 -30.99 -62.88 30.92
N ALA A 924 -30.99 -62.50 32.19
CA ALA A 924 -30.08 -61.49 32.72
C ALA A 924 -28.59 -61.91 32.63
N ALA A 925 -28.34 -63.21 32.84
CA ALA A 925 -26.96 -63.76 32.68
C ALA A 925 -26.52 -63.75 31.21
N LYS A 926 -27.41 -63.99 30.25
CA LYS A 926 -27.12 -63.87 28.82
C LYS A 926 -26.91 -62.45 28.40
N GLU A 927 -27.74 -61.50 28.83
CA GLU A 927 -27.52 -60.09 28.55
C GLU A 927 -26.19 -59.57 29.11
N PHE A 928 -25.82 -60.03 30.31
CA PHE A 928 -24.54 -59.68 30.91
C PHE A 928 -23.35 -60.26 30.12
N GLN A 929 -23.46 -61.49 29.67
CA GLN A 929 -22.47 -62.13 28.84
C GLN A 929 -22.31 -61.45 27.45
N GLU A 930 -23.42 -61.02 26.85
CA GLU A 930 -23.40 -60.26 25.58
C GLU A 930 -22.79 -58.88 25.73
N LYS A 931 -23.12 -58.16 26.77
CA LYS A 931 -22.49 -56.88 27.10
C LYS A 931 -21.02 -57.04 27.38
N HIS A 932 -20.63 -58.05 28.15
CA HIS A 932 -19.24 -58.35 28.43
C HIS A 932 -18.46 -58.72 27.16
N LYS A 933 -19.11 -59.47 26.24
CA LYS A 933 -18.53 -59.82 24.95
C LYS A 933 -18.34 -58.57 24.05
N GLN A 934 -19.34 -57.66 24.02
CA GLN A 934 -19.22 -56.38 23.29
C GLN A 934 -18.13 -55.46 23.86
N ASP A 935 -18.02 -55.39 25.17
CA ASP A 935 -16.97 -54.58 25.81
C ASP A 935 -15.58 -55.20 25.61
N MET A 936 -15.48 -56.58 25.59
CA MET A 936 -14.23 -57.27 25.20
C MET A 936 -13.88 -57.08 23.73
N GLU A 937 -14.86 -57.00 22.83
CA GLU A 937 -14.63 -56.68 21.41
C GLU A 937 -14.14 -55.23 21.25
N LYS A 938 -14.72 -54.27 21.93
CA LYS A 938 -14.27 -52.89 21.96
C LYS A 938 -12.82 -52.72 22.47
N VAL A 939 -12.45 -53.50 23.49
CA VAL A 939 -11.05 -53.54 24.00
C VAL A 939 -10.11 -54.19 22.99
N LYS A 940 -10.58 -55.17 22.21
CA LYS A 940 -9.78 -55.81 21.15
C LYS A 940 -9.60 -54.89 19.92
N GLU A 941 -10.55 -54.02 19.63
CA GLU A 941 -10.45 -53.02 18.55
C GLU A 941 -9.49 -51.90 18.90
N MET A 942 -9.20 -51.66 20.18
CA MET A 942 -8.16 -50.70 20.59
C MET A 942 -6.79 -51.30 20.27
N ASP A 943 -6.10 -50.69 19.35
CA ASP A 943 -4.73 -51.02 18.96
C ASP A 943 -3.75 -50.67 20.08
N LEU A 944 -3.57 -51.61 21.02
CA LEU A 944 -2.64 -51.48 22.16
C LEU A 944 -1.20 -51.87 21.80
N GLN A 945 -0.92 -52.19 20.53
CA GLN A 945 0.42 -52.55 20.09
C GLN A 945 1.47 -51.45 20.29
N GLN A 946 1.04 -50.21 20.36
CA GLN A 946 1.92 -49.07 20.65
C GLN A 946 2.50 -49.08 22.08
N TYR A 947 1.86 -49.82 23.02
CA TYR A 947 2.32 -49.90 24.42
C TYR A 947 3.12 -51.17 24.73
N LEU A 948 3.37 -52.01 23.72
CA LEU A 948 4.22 -53.22 23.89
C LEU A 948 5.66 -52.81 24.05
N ILE A 949 6.26 -53.23 25.15
CA ILE A 949 7.71 -53.11 25.39
C ILE A 949 8.40 -54.09 24.42
N ARG A 950 9.18 -53.59 23.50
CA ARG A 950 9.90 -54.35 22.45
C ARG A 950 11.40 -54.26 22.72
N GLY A 951 12.14 -55.32 22.41
CA GLY A 951 13.58 -55.41 22.62
C GLY A 951 13.95 -56.37 23.72
N ASP A 952 15.13 -56.97 23.66
CA ASP A 952 15.63 -57.88 24.67
C ASP A 952 16.26 -57.11 25.83
N ASP A 953 16.37 -57.70 27.01
CA ASP A 953 16.85 -57.05 28.25
C ASP A 953 18.25 -56.44 28.06
N GLU A 954 19.10 -57.10 27.24
CA GLU A 954 20.45 -56.56 26.93
C GLU A 954 20.43 -55.26 26.09
N GLU A 955 19.46 -55.12 25.18
CA GLU A 955 19.30 -53.92 24.36
C GLU A 955 18.76 -52.76 25.22
N TRP A 956 17.84 -53.03 26.14
CA TRP A 956 17.33 -52.06 27.10
C TRP A 956 18.41 -51.58 28.06
N ASP A 957 19.25 -52.49 28.55
CA ASP A 957 20.38 -52.18 29.43
C ASP A 957 21.42 -51.26 28.77
N GLN A 958 21.70 -51.47 27.49
CA GLN A 958 22.63 -50.60 26.77
C GLN A 958 22.07 -49.17 26.56
N VAL A 959 20.77 -49.06 26.32
CA VAL A 959 20.11 -47.77 26.10
C VAL A 959 19.90 -47.02 27.40
N LEU A 960 19.53 -47.74 28.48
CA LEU A 960 19.37 -47.15 29.80
C LEU A 960 20.69 -46.64 30.41
N LYS A 961 21.81 -47.30 30.12
CA LYS A 961 23.16 -46.86 30.53
C LYS A 961 23.61 -45.60 29.77
N LYS A 962 23.05 -45.30 28.59
CA LYS A 962 23.40 -44.12 27.77
C LYS A 962 22.48 -42.93 28.01
N ALA A 963 21.30 -43.13 28.55
CA ALA A 963 20.30 -42.09 28.76
C ALA A 963 20.40 -41.51 30.17
N GLY A 964 20.55 -40.20 30.30
CA GLY A 964 20.45 -39.50 31.58
C GLY A 964 19.01 -39.54 32.11
N GLN A 965 18.84 -39.31 33.42
CA GLN A 965 17.62 -39.52 34.22
C GLN A 965 16.31 -38.81 33.73
N THR A 966 16.30 -38.11 32.59
CA THR A 966 15.14 -37.31 32.10
C THR A 966 14.77 -37.52 30.64
N ALA A 967 15.31 -38.52 29.95
CA ALA A 967 15.06 -38.75 28.52
C ALA A 967 14.00 -39.84 28.29
N VAL A 968 13.09 -39.57 27.34
CA VAL A 968 12.18 -40.59 26.81
C VAL A 968 12.95 -41.54 25.91
N VAL A 969 12.95 -42.82 26.23
CA VAL A 969 13.76 -43.84 25.54
C VAL A 969 12.86 -44.84 24.80
N SER A 970 13.19 -45.15 23.55
CA SER A 970 12.49 -46.15 22.76
C SER A 970 13.48 -46.99 21.93
N ILE A 971 13.23 -48.28 21.79
CA ILE A 971 14.00 -49.20 20.97
C ILE A 971 13.18 -49.63 19.73
N LYS A 972 13.74 -49.43 18.52
CA LYS A 972 13.21 -49.97 17.27
C LYS A 972 13.87 -51.30 16.97
N SER A 973 13.12 -52.38 17.04
CA SER A 973 13.60 -53.73 16.68
C SER A 973 13.11 -54.10 15.28
N ASP A 974 14.04 -54.39 14.38
CA ASP A 974 13.75 -54.83 12.99
C ASP A 974 13.55 -56.35 12.84
N LYS A 975 13.49 -57.10 13.94
CA LYS A 975 13.26 -58.53 13.85
C LYS A 975 11.80 -58.89 13.71
N LYS A 976 11.37 -59.30 12.49
CA LYS A 976 10.09 -59.97 12.23
C LYS A 976 10.09 -61.31 12.94
N ARG A 977 9.40 -61.47 14.07
CA ARG A 977 9.03 -62.76 14.61
C ARG A 977 7.74 -63.28 13.96
N LYS A 978 7.81 -64.50 13.42
CA LYS A 978 6.68 -65.29 12.94
C LYS A 978 5.76 -65.61 14.12
N TYR A 979 4.49 -65.31 13.94
CA TYR A 979 3.43 -65.69 14.88
C TYR A 979 3.22 -67.19 14.78
N GLU A 980 3.53 -67.98 15.84
CA GLU A 980 2.94 -69.27 16.10
C GLU A 980 1.77 -69.12 17.08
N GLN A 981 0.62 -69.63 16.66
CA GLN A 981 -0.61 -69.66 17.47
C GLN A 981 -0.41 -70.74 18.56
N PRO A 982 -0.68 -70.48 19.83
CA PRO A 982 -0.84 -71.55 20.83
C PRO A 982 -2.23 -72.13 20.78
N ARG A 983 -2.32 -73.48 20.71
CA ARG A 983 -3.51 -74.27 20.93
C ARG A 983 -3.95 -74.21 22.41
N PRO A 984 -5.25 -74.48 22.71
CA PRO A 984 -5.75 -74.43 24.05
C PRO A 984 -5.50 -75.78 24.77
N ASP A 985 -4.95 -75.62 25.93
CA ASP A 985 -4.97 -76.80 26.87
C ASP A 985 -5.59 -76.36 28.18
N LYS A 986 -6.26 -77.37 28.68
CA LYS A 986 -7.19 -77.43 29.78
C LYS A 986 -6.53 -77.38 31.19
N ASN A 987 -7.33 -76.88 32.11
CA ASN A 987 -7.60 -77.34 33.45
C ASN A 987 -6.66 -76.95 34.61
N GLU A 988 -7.44 -76.68 35.65
CA GLU A 988 -7.27 -76.91 37.07
C GLU A 988 -6.50 -75.84 37.89
N GLY A 989 -7.26 -75.12 38.71
CA GLY A 989 -7.61 -75.54 40.07
C GLY A 989 -6.81 -74.76 41.07
N GLY A 990 -7.51 -74.13 41.99
CA GLY A 990 -6.98 -74.00 43.37
C GLY A 990 -6.56 -72.58 43.81
N ASP A 991 -7.43 -71.97 44.40
CA ASP A 991 -7.50 -71.69 45.83
C ASP A 991 -6.71 -70.49 46.41
N THR A 992 -7.50 -69.55 46.91
CA THR A 992 -7.43 -68.91 48.20
C THR A 992 -6.20 -68.07 48.62
N ARG A 993 -6.59 -66.92 49.09
CA ARG A 993 -6.28 -66.27 50.38
C ARG A 993 -5.58 -64.91 50.33
N HIS A 994 -6.40 -63.98 50.76
CA HIS A 994 -6.14 -63.00 51.84
C HIS A 994 -4.77 -62.33 51.99
N GLY A 995 -4.86 -61.03 52.06
CA GLY A 995 -4.09 -60.42 53.15
C GLY A 995 -3.64 -58.96 52.96
N LYS A 996 -4.44 -58.06 53.48
CA LYS A 996 -4.07 -56.97 54.35
C LYS A 996 -3.08 -55.83 53.86
N LEU A 997 -3.67 -54.68 53.76
CA LEU A 997 -3.24 -53.39 54.42
C LEU A 997 -1.83 -53.36 55.05
N LYS A 998 -1.12 -52.30 54.70
CA LYS A 998 -0.56 -51.36 55.74
C LYS A 998 -0.12 -50.02 55.18
N LYS A 999 -0.61 -49.02 55.88
CA LYS A 999 -0.18 -47.59 55.90
C LYS A 999 1.25 -47.49 56.47
N THR A 1000 1.96 -46.47 56.08
CA THR A 1000 2.71 -45.51 56.96
C THR A 1000 3.50 -44.59 56.06
N LYS A 1001 3.30 -43.31 56.09
CA LYS A 1001 3.69 -42.17 56.96
C LYS A 1001 5.16 -41.72 56.78
N LYS A 1002 5.23 -40.44 56.42
CA LYS A 1002 6.07 -39.35 56.93
C LYS A 1002 7.55 -39.20 56.56
N GLY A 1003 7.85 -37.90 56.32
CA GLY A 1003 9.10 -37.19 56.60
C GLY A 1003 9.61 -36.51 55.35
N GLY A 1004 9.62 -35.25 55.15
CA GLY A 1004 9.95 -34.15 56.05
C GLY A 1004 11.40 -33.75 55.77
N GLY A 1005 11.66 -32.64 55.12
CA GLY A 1005 13.01 -32.12 54.99
C GLY A 1005 13.06 -30.84 54.11
N LYS A 1006 13.06 -29.75 54.84
CA LYS A 1006 13.39 -28.39 54.41
C LYS A 1006 14.85 -28.29 53.94
N GLU A 1007 15.13 -27.36 53.02
CA GLU A 1007 16.07 -26.24 53.16
C GLU A 1007 16.36 -25.63 51.79
N LYS A 1008 16.00 -24.38 51.63
CA LYS A 1008 16.69 -23.09 51.75
C LYS A 1008 17.66 -22.74 50.62
N LYS A 1009 17.19 -21.64 49.96
CA LYS A 1009 17.89 -20.40 49.58
C LYS A 1009 19.27 -20.47 48.88
N LYS A 1010 19.32 -19.78 47.71
CA LYS A 1010 20.13 -18.56 47.62
C LYS A 1010 19.75 -17.72 46.39
N PHE A 1011 19.50 -16.50 46.67
CA PHE A 1011 19.51 -15.32 45.80
C PHE A 1011 20.91 -15.08 45.25
N GLU A 1012 21.00 -14.63 44.01
CA GLU A 1012 21.91 -13.52 43.72
C GLU A 1012 21.54 -12.77 42.44
N LYS A 1013 21.70 -11.50 42.56
CA LYS A 1013 21.32 -10.37 41.74
C LYS A 1013 22.34 -10.04 40.65
N ARG A 1014 21.76 -9.56 39.53
CA ARG A 1014 22.16 -8.34 38.76
C ARG A 1014 23.45 -8.39 37.89
N PRO A 1015 23.65 -7.44 36.98
CA PRO A 1015 22.74 -6.43 36.37
C PRO A 1015 22.99 -6.19 34.89
N LEU A 1016 22.12 -5.40 34.35
CA LEU A 1016 22.08 -4.43 33.26
C LEU A 1016 21.27 -4.89 32.03
#